data_f08e6ced2b780a0005506b33a95bd3fd
#
_entry.id   f08e6ced2b780a0005506b33a95bd3fd
#
_cell.length_a   1.000
_cell.length_b   1.000
_cell.length_c   1.000
_cell.angle_alpha   90.00
_cell.angle_beta   90.00
_cell.angle_gamma   90.00
#
_symmetry.space_group_name_H-M   'P 1'
#
loop_
_entity.id
_entity.type
_entity.pdbx_description
1 polymer ?
#
loop_
_entity_poly.entity_id
_entity_poly.type
_entity_poly.pdbx_seq_one_letter_code
_entity_poly.pdbx_strand_id
1 'polypeptide(L)'
;MPLAAFSIEGAHVFMMNKLHVRRLGLAVCVAVFASAVADGASQAITIASPKPPVSEGFKMGEAHRPDGTTLTLDSNSLLLNGKPWTPVMGEFHFTRYPEDEWREELLKMKAGGIDIVSTYVFWIHHEEIEGQFDWSGSRNLRHFLQICQEVGLNAFVRCGPWDHGEVRNGGLPDWILKKGWKTRSNDTNYLNKAKILYGEIARQLDGLFWKNGGPVIGIQFENEYKGPAEHLLTLKRLGREAGLDAPIYTRTGWDQPSGRMAFGEMVPLYGVYAEGFWDRVLAPMPAGYWKGFYFSKFRVDDATFTGLPGEGGTLDPPDVEGYPYLTCEIGGGMMNSYHRRILVNPQDAESTTLIKLGSGSTLPGYYMYHGGVNPEGKLTTLMESQATGYWNDMPVKNYDFQAPLGQYGQIRPQYHLLRRLHLFLHEWGPALAGMPSTLPDQGPHGKNDFDTLRWSVRSDGKSGFVFVNNYQRAQDMPSKKDVQFEINLPSGPFIFPQNPVTIPADAGLIWPFNLDLDQGVRLIWATAQPLTAIDDGNARTVFFAETEGVPAQFAFATNGPTVEAMTGLLTPGEDASLLHDITPGTKVAARVRLADGRSVQIVVLDLKNSLAFWKGNLQGRDRVFLTHAGLVLDGDNLRLTSTAPADLSVAIYPAPASLESEGGNLARKTDGVFERFTPHAPRAIKLKATFNSVRSAGPPREIPIGKIEQPVATAPLDPDFEKAAVWRVKIPEGVDLGTDPILRLHYVGDVARVMLDGKFITDDFYNGNALDIGLRRHAPDILKGDLRIAILPLRKDAPIYMAEIARPDFGAGASVANLQRIEIIPRYQLQLTAR
;
A
#
# COMPACT_ATOMS: atom_id res chain seq x y z
N MET A 1 -43.54 25.75 -28.77
CA MET A 1 -44.25 25.81 -30.08
C MET A 1 -43.30 25.43 -31.18
N PRO A 2 -43.75 24.67 -32.21
CA PRO A 2 -44.17 23.25 -32.17
C PRO A 2 -43.29 22.42 -33.11
N LEU A 3 -43.08 21.10 -32.78
CA LEU A 3 -43.69 19.97 -33.51
C LEU A 3 -43.58 19.92 -35.04
N ALA A 4 -42.90 18.90 -35.55
CA ALA A 4 -43.50 18.06 -36.60
C ALA A 4 -42.76 16.70 -36.69
N ALA A 5 -43.56 15.68 -36.40
CA ALA A 5 -43.34 14.30 -36.76
C ALA A 5 -43.71 14.04 -38.20
N PHE A 6 -43.11 13.04 -38.85
CA PHE A 6 -43.76 12.28 -39.89
C PHE A 6 -43.31 10.83 -39.88
N SER A 7 -44.25 9.94 -39.71
CA SER A 7 -44.24 8.49 -39.93
C SER A 7 -44.64 8.16 -41.38
N ILE A 8 -44.40 6.90 -41.77
CA ILE A 8 -45.31 5.98 -42.52
C ILE A 8 -44.56 5.11 -43.54
N GLU A 9 -44.49 3.82 -43.23
CA GLU A 9 -45.06 2.62 -43.88
C GLU A 9 -44.65 2.27 -45.33
N GLY A 10 -44.49 0.93 -45.54
CA GLY A 10 -44.65 0.29 -46.84
C GLY A 10 -44.09 -1.11 -46.94
N ALA A 11 -44.82 -2.11 -46.46
CA ALA A 11 -44.60 -3.52 -46.79
C ALA A 11 -44.96 -3.83 -48.23
N HIS A 12 -44.28 -4.77 -48.85
CA HIS A 12 -44.97 -5.72 -49.78
C HIS A 12 -44.20 -7.07 -49.93
N VAL A 13 -44.97 -8.10 -49.63
CA VAL A 13 -44.77 -9.53 -49.87
C VAL A 13 -44.91 -9.81 -51.39
N PHE A 14 -44.12 -10.71 -51.96
CA PHE A 14 -44.58 -11.61 -53.03
C PHE A 14 -43.95 -12.99 -52.96
N MET A 15 -44.80 -13.97 -52.94
CA MET A 15 -44.61 -15.43 -53.02
C MET A 15 -44.63 -15.94 -54.47
N MET A 16 -44.21 -17.24 -54.63
CA MET A 16 -44.49 -18.26 -55.63
C MET A 16 -43.43 -18.44 -56.70
N ASN A 17 -43.07 -19.57 -57.19
CA ASN A 17 -43.44 -21.01 -56.98
C ASN A 17 -42.61 -21.85 -58.00
N LYS A 18 -42.17 -23.08 -57.56
CA LYS A 18 -42.08 -24.34 -58.29
C LYS A 18 -41.32 -24.44 -59.68
N LEU A 19 -40.54 -25.40 -59.97
CA LEU A 19 -40.61 -26.89 -60.01
C LEU A 19 -39.42 -27.48 -60.88
N HIS A 20 -38.91 -28.64 -60.37
CA HIS A 20 -38.33 -29.79 -61.18
C HIS A 20 -37.02 -29.60 -61.92
N VAL A 21 -35.98 -30.48 -61.69
CA VAL A 21 -35.84 -31.85 -62.21
C VAL A 21 -34.55 -32.54 -61.65
N ARG A 22 -34.68 -33.79 -61.40
CA ARG A 22 -33.67 -34.81 -60.93
C ARG A 22 -32.42 -34.90 -61.80
N ARG A 23 -31.24 -35.06 -61.18
CA ARG A 23 -30.24 -36.06 -61.63
C ARG A 23 -29.41 -36.55 -60.43
N LEU A 24 -29.32 -37.85 -60.22
CA LEU A 24 -28.48 -38.61 -59.32
C LEU A 24 -27.02 -38.36 -59.67
N GLY A 25 -26.24 -38.07 -58.71
CA GLY A 25 -24.80 -38.15 -58.68
C GLY A 25 -24.32 -38.55 -57.31
N LEU A 26 -23.82 -39.81 -57.17
CA LEU A 26 -23.20 -40.37 -55.99
C LEU A 26 -21.94 -39.55 -55.71
N ALA A 27 -21.93 -38.81 -54.62
CA ALA A 27 -20.70 -38.20 -54.04
C ALA A 27 -20.49 -38.74 -52.63
N VAL A 28 -19.34 -39.40 -52.49
CA VAL A 28 -18.82 -39.94 -51.23
C VAL A 28 -18.61 -38.75 -50.27
N CYS A 29 -19.40 -38.71 -49.20
CA CYS A 29 -19.16 -37.82 -48.09
C CYS A 29 -17.99 -38.33 -47.30
N VAL A 30 -16.80 -37.79 -47.51
CA VAL A 30 -15.73 -37.81 -46.51
C VAL A 30 -16.16 -36.79 -45.42
N ALA A 31 -16.68 -37.28 -44.31
CA ALA A 31 -16.89 -36.49 -43.12
C ALA A 31 -15.52 -36.14 -42.55
N VAL A 32 -15.01 -34.94 -42.85
CA VAL A 32 -13.94 -34.32 -42.07
C VAL A 32 -14.59 -33.89 -40.75
N PHE A 33 -14.36 -34.68 -39.73
CA PHE A 33 -14.53 -34.20 -38.37
C PHE A 33 -13.54 -33.06 -38.16
N ALA A 34 -13.91 -31.83 -38.44
CA ALA A 34 -13.29 -30.66 -37.88
C ALA A 34 -13.64 -30.72 -36.36
N SER A 35 -12.71 -31.25 -35.57
CA SER A 35 -12.69 -30.99 -34.16
C SER A 35 -12.64 -29.47 -34.00
N ALA A 36 -13.73 -28.84 -33.59
CA ALA A 36 -13.69 -27.51 -33.08
C ALA A 36 -12.83 -27.60 -31.80
N VAL A 37 -11.54 -27.37 -31.95
CA VAL A 37 -10.70 -26.93 -30.87
C VAL A 37 -11.33 -25.61 -30.47
N ALA A 38 -11.94 -25.57 -29.31
CA ALA A 38 -12.31 -24.32 -28.67
C ALA A 38 -10.99 -23.53 -28.59
N ASP A 39 -10.88 -22.50 -29.40
CA ASP A 39 -9.81 -21.50 -29.30
C ASP A 39 -9.93 -20.83 -27.94
N GLY A 40 -9.31 -21.41 -26.93
CA GLY A 40 -8.81 -20.68 -25.80
C GLY A 40 -7.76 -19.73 -26.37
N ALA A 41 -8.13 -18.46 -26.59
CA ALA A 41 -7.21 -17.49 -27.16
C ALA A 41 -5.99 -17.38 -26.25
N SER A 42 -4.81 -17.86 -26.72
CA SER A 42 -3.57 -17.66 -25.99
C SER A 42 -3.35 -16.16 -25.79
N GLN A 43 -2.99 -15.76 -24.58
CA GLN A 43 -2.72 -14.36 -24.25
C GLN A 43 -1.33 -14.01 -24.78
N ALA A 44 -1.24 -13.31 -25.91
CA ALA A 44 0.01 -13.01 -26.61
C ALA A 44 0.51 -11.59 -26.35
N ILE A 45 1.81 -11.45 -26.12
CA ILE A 45 2.52 -10.15 -26.01
C ILE A 45 3.84 -10.24 -26.78
N THR A 46 4.15 -9.19 -27.56
CA THR A 46 5.46 -9.06 -28.23
C THR A 46 6.35 -8.08 -27.46
N ILE A 47 7.52 -8.58 -27.04
CA ILE A 47 8.50 -7.81 -26.28
C ILE A 47 9.49 -7.12 -27.20
N ALA A 48 9.55 -5.79 -27.10
CA ALA A 48 10.59 -5.00 -27.75
C ALA A 48 11.88 -4.96 -26.90
N SER A 49 13.02 -4.78 -27.55
CA SER A 49 14.27 -4.51 -26.84
C SER A 49 14.17 -3.20 -26.06
N PRO A 50 14.59 -3.15 -24.76
CA PRO A 50 14.54 -1.93 -23.98
C PRO A 50 15.47 -0.85 -24.56
N LYS A 51 15.05 0.41 -24.42
CA LYS A 51 15.88 1.57 -24.79
C LYS A 51 16.90 1.84 -23.66
N PRO A 52 18.08 2.40 -23.97
CA PRO A 52 18.99 2.88 -22.95
C PRO A 52 18.33 3.94 -22.05
N PRO A 53 18.59 3.95 -20.75
CA PRO A 53 18.03 4.97 -19.85
C PRO A 53 18.60 6.36 -20.12
N VAL A 54 17.78 7.39 -19.89
CA VAL A 54 18.22 8.79 -19.86
C VAL A 54 18.81 9.07 -18.48
N SER A 55 20.10 9.40 -18.40
CA SER A 55 20.83 9.67 -17.16
C SER A 55 21.25 11.12 -16.98
N GLU A 56 21.13 11.94 -18.04
CA GLU A 56 21.57 13.34 -18.06
C GLU A 56 20.41 14.32 -17.94
N GLY A 57 20.70 15.56 -17.54
CA GLY A 57 19.74 16.65 -17.46
C GLY A 57 19.05 16.82 -16.12
N PHE A 58 19.26 15.93 -15.15
CA PHE A 58 18.70 16.05 -13.81
C PHE A 58 19.45 17.11 -12.99
N LYS A 59 18.70 18.07 -12.40
CA LYS A 59 19.22 19.18 -11.59
C LYS A 59 18.89 18.95 -10.12
N MET A 60 19.55 17.98 -9.55
CA MET A 60 19.36 17.53 -8.18
C MET A 60 20.33 18.21 -7.21
N GLY A 61 20.28 17.84 -5.93
CA GLY A 61 21.25 18.32 -4.93
C GLY A 61 22.50 17.43 -4.84
N GLU A 62 23.20 17.50 -3.71
CA GLU A 62 24.46 16.77 -3.53
C GLU A 62 24.24 15.26 -3.43
N ALA A 63 24.82 14.53 -4.37
CA ALA A 63 24.65 13.08 -4.52
C ALA A 63 25.62 12.26 -3.67
N HIS A 64 26.74 12.83 -3.21
CA HIS A 64 27.80 12.13 -2.52
C HIS A 64 27.61 12.15 -1.01
N ARG A 65 27.85 11.00 -0.40
CA ARG A 65 27.91 10.81 1.06
C ARG A 65 29.38 10.79 1.52
N PRO A 66 29.72 11.12 2.79
CA PRO A 66 31.10 11.14 3.27
C PRO A 66 31.87 9.81 3.16
N ASP A 67 31.15 8.69 3.18
CA ASP A 67 31.70 7.33 3.01
C ASP A 67 31.95 6.95 1.54
N GLY A 68 31.69 7.86 0.59
CA GLY A 68 31.85 7.65 -0.85
C GLY A 68 30.60 7.08 -1.53
N THR A 69 29.55 6.74 -0.79
CA THR A 69 28.29 6.26 -1.37
C THR A 69 27.63 7.36 -2.17
N THR A 70 27.11 7.04 -3.36
CA THR A 70 26.38 7.98 -4.23
C THR A 70 24.93 7.59 -4.40
N LEU A 71 24.03 8.58 -4.40
CA LEU A 71 22.62 8.42 -4.73
C LEU A 71 22.26 9.36 -5.89
N THR A 72 21.92 8.78 -7.03
CA THR A 72 21.52 9.46 -8.26
C THR A 72 20.24 8.82 -8.83
N LEU A 73 19.87 9.18 -10.02
CA LEU A 73 18.73 8.57 -10.74
C LEU A 73 18.96 8.61 -12.25
N ASP A 74 18.24 7.74 -12.96
CA ASP A 74 18.05 7.79 -14.39
C ASP A 74 16.54 7.68 -14.73
N SER A 75 16.19 7.52 -16.01
CA SER A 75 14.78 7.37 -16.42
C SER A 75 14.12 6.05 -15.97
N ASN A 76 14.88 5.11 -15.43
CA ASN A 76 14.37 3.80 -15.01
C ASN A 76 14.17 3.70 -13.50
N SER A 77 15.11 4.25 -12.69
CA SER A 77 15.10 4.05 -11.22
C SER A 77 15.97 5.07 -10.49
N LEU A 78 15.95 5.00 -9.17
CA LEU A 78 17.03 5.51 -8.33
C LEU A 78 18.28 4.64 -8.52
N LEU A 79 19.46 5.23 -8.35
CA LEU A 79 20.75 4.55 -8.49
C LEU A 79 21.57 4.73 -7.22
N LEU A 80 21.90 3.62 -6.56
CA LEU A 80 22.82 3.60 -5.42
C LEU A 80 24.18 3.06 -5.90
N ASN A 81 25.22 3.89 -5.80
CA ASN A 81 26.57 3.60 -6.37
C ASN A 81 26.50 3.22 -7.86
N GLY A 82 25.65 3.90 -8.64
CA GLY A 82 25.48 3.67 -10.06
C GLY A 82 24.69 2.38 -10.42
N LYS A 83 24.19 1.63 -9.43
CA LYS A 83 23.37 0.44 -9.64
C LYS A 83 21.90 0.73 -9.36
N PRO A 84 20.96 0.13 -10.12
CA PRO A 84 19.53 0.29 -9.86
C PRO A 84 19.19 -0.04 -8.40
N TRP A 85 18.47 0.86 -7.77
CA TRP A 85 17.92 0.70 -6.44
C TRP A 85 16.41 0.91 -6.51
N THR A 86 15.64 -0.08 -6.07
CA THR A 86 14.20 -0.13 -6.13
C THR A 86 13.62 -0.18 -4.71
N PRO A 87 13.71 0.93 -3.96
CA PRO A 87 13.26 0.98 -2.58
C PRO A 87 11.75 1.04 -2.48
N VAL A 88 11.24 0.73 -1.28
CA VAL A 88 9.86 0.91 -0.89
C VAL A 88 9.75 2.12 0.04
N MET A 89 8.79 3.00 -0.22
CA MET A 89 8.53 4.19 0.59
C MET A 89 7.20 4.08 1.34
N GLY A 90 7.15 4.57 2.58
CA GLY A 90 5.93 4.59 3.38
C GLY A 90 5.74 5.92 4.09
N GLU A 91 4.54 6.52 3.98
CA GLU A 91 4.22 7.76 4.67
C GLU A 91 3.90 7.50 6.14
N PHE A 92 4.57 8.25 7.03
CA PHE A 92 4.37 8.27 8.47
C PHE A 92 4.48 9.71 8.99
N HIS A 93 3.39 10.31 9.41
CA HIS A 93 3.36 11.67 9.94
C HIS A 93 3.84 11.70 11.38
N PHE A 94 5.08 12.10 11.63
CA PHE A 94 5.67 12.13 12.96
C PHE A 94 4.85 12.97 13.97
N THR A 95 4.27 14.09 13.52
CA THR A 95 3.45 14.96 14.38
C THR A 95 2.13 14.33 14.82
N ARG A 96 1.71 13.22 14.21
CA ARG A 96 0.49 12.46 14.54
C ARG A 96 0.76 11.26 15.43
N TYR A 97 1.97 11.12 15.97
CA TYR A 97 2.35 9.96 16.78
C TYR A 97 3.21 10.36 17.99
N PRO A 98 3.10 9.70 19.15
CA PRO A 98 3.93 10.00 20.31
C PRO A 98 5.42 9.79 20.04
N GLU A 99 6.25 10.74 20.52
CA GLU A 99 7.70 10.73 20.29
C GLU A 99 8.38 9.47 20.84
N ASP A 100 7.95 9.01 22.02
CA ASP A 100 8.49 7.83 22.70
C ASP A 100 8.14 6.49 22.02
N GLU A 101 7.21 6.49 21.06
CA GLU A 101 6.80 5.31 20.31
C GLU A 101 7.41 5.27 18.89
N TRP A 102 8.05 6.35 18.37
CA TRP A 102 8.54 6.41 16.99
C TRP A 102 9.51 5.28 16.64
N ARG A 103 10.47 4.97 17.55
CA ARG A 103 11.48 3.95 17.26
C ARG A 103 10.86 2.58 17.01
N GLU A 104 9.88 2.21 17.81
CA GLU A 104 9.15 0.96 17.66
C GLU A 104 8.44 0.87 16.31
N GLU A 105 7.74 1.93 15.94
CA GLU A 105 6.95 1.94 14.71
C GLU A 105 7.84 1.99 13.46
N LEU A 106 8.96 2.71 13.50
CA LEU A 106 9.95 2.71 12.42
C LEU A 106 10.60 1.33 12.24
N LEU A 107 10.87 0.59 13.33
CA LEU A 107 11.34 -0.79 13.24
C LEU A 107 10.29 -1.74 12.65
N LYS A 108 8.99 -1.55 12.95
CA LYS A 108 7.89 -2.30 12.30
C LYS A 108 7.79 -1.96 10.80
N MET A 109 7.92 -0.68 10.43
CA MET A 109 7.96 -0.28 9.02
C MET A 109 9.12 -0.96 8.29
N LYS A 110 10.32 -0.95 8.86
CA LYS A 110 11.49 -1.64 8.31
C LYS A 110 11.27 -3.14 8.17
N ALA A 111 10.72 -3.80 9.17
CA ALA A 111 10.39 -5.22 9.13
C ALA A 111 9.31 -5.55 8.07
N GLY A 112 8.46 -4.60 7.74
CA GLY A 112 7.51 -4.65 6.63
C GLY A 112 8.13 -4.44 5.26
N GLY A 113 9.43 -4.14 5.19
CA GLY A 113 10.17 -3.91 3.93
C GLY A 113 10.17 -2.45 3.47
N ILE A 114 9.91 -1.47 4.35
CA ILE A 114 10.09 -0.05 4.05
C ILE A 114 11.57 0.30 4.12
N ASP A 115 12.08 1.04 3.12
CA ASP A 115 13.44 1.57 3.03
C ASP A 115 13.49 3.07 3.26
N ILE A 116 12.39 3.77 2.90
CA ILE A 116 12.28 5.22 2.94
C ILE A 116 11.01 5.59 3.71
N VAL A 117 11.17 6.42 4.74
CA VAL A 117 10.04 7.04 5.43
C VAL A 117 9.76 8.40 4.81
N SER A 118 8.55 8.59 4.30
CA SER A 118 8.08 9.90 3.85
C SER A 118 7.29 10.55 4.97
N THR A 119 7.45 11.87 5.15
CA THR A 119 6.69 12.61 6.15
C THR A 119 6.51 14.07 5.76
N TYR A 120 5.32 14.61 6.02
CA TYR A 120 5.04 16.04 5.89
C TYR A 120 5.56 16.85 7.09
N VAL A 121 5.92 18.10 6.82
CA VAL A 121 6.14 19.14 7.83
C VAL A 121 5.01 20.15 7.75
N PHE A 122 3.87 19.81 8.34
CA PHE A 122 2.68 20.66 8.31
C PHE A 122 2.94 21.99 9.03
N TRP A 123 2.95 23.09 8.29
CA TRP A 123 3.30 24.41 8.84
C TRP A 123 2.48 24.77 10.08
N ILE A 124 1.14 24.56 10.04
CA ILE A 124 0.25 24.87 11.18
C ILE A 124 0.59 24.06 12.44
N HIS A 125 1.16 22.86 12.31
CA HIS A 125 1.57 22.05 13.47
C HIS A 125 2.77 22.67 14.21
N HIS A 126 3.59 23.45 13.50
CA HIS A 126 4.81 24.03 14.03
C HIS A 126 4.67 25.53 14.35
N GLU A 127 3.86 26.31 13.62
CA GLU A 127 3.67 27.74 13.78
C GLU A 127 2.16 28.12 13.75
N GLU A 128 1.36 27.56 14.66
CA GLU A 128 -0.06 27.93 14.78
C GLU A 128 -0.24 29.40 15.15
N ILE A 129 0.70 29.98 15.90
CA ILE A 129 0.78 31.39 16.26
C ILE A 129 1.97 32.03 15.54
N GLU A 130 1.74 33.14 14.80
CA GLU A 130 2.75 33.81 13.99
C GLU A 130 4.02 34.11 14.78
N GLY A 131 5.18 33.67 14.31
CA GLY A 131 6.50 33.86 14.91
C GLY A 131 6.83 32.91 16.05
N GLN A 132 5.96 31.96 16.40
CA GLN A 132 6.17 31.02 17.49
C GLN A 132 6.28 29.58 16.95
N PHE A 133 7.46 29.19 16.52
CA PHE A 133 7.73 27.82 16.10
C PHE A 133 7.89 26.89 17.30
N ASP A 134 7.32 25.69 17.19
CA ASP A 134 7.41 24.62 18.18
C ASP A 134 7.95 23.34 17.53
N TRP A 135 9.15 22.93 17.97
CA TRP A 135 9.84 21.72 17.54
C TRP A 135 10.08 20.75 18.69
N SER A 136 9.19 20.75 19.70
CA SER A 136 9.29 19.88 20.86
C SER A 136 8.32 18.71 20.85
N GLY A 137 8.63 17.65 21.59
CA GLY A 137 7.80 16.44 21.69
C GLY A 137 7.50 15.85 20.31
N SER A 138 6.26 15.51 20.05
CA SER A 138 5.83 14.96 18.74
C SER A 138 6.05 15.90 17.54
N ARG A 139 6.51 17.14 17.77
CA ARG A 139 6.90 18.10 16.73
C ARG A 139 8.39 18.11 16.43
N ASN A 140 9.20 17.28 17.11
CA ASN A 140 10.65 17.24 16.99
C ASN A 140 11.11 16.49 15.73
N LEU A 141 11.09 17.18 14.57
CA LEU A 141 11.52 16.63 13.29
C LEU A 141 12.95 16.10 13.35
N ARG A 142 13.85 16.85 14.01
CA ARG A 142 15.27 16.45 14.13
C ARG A 142 15.41 15.09 14.81
N HIS A 143 14.77 14.91 15.96
CA HIS A 143 14.83 13.64 16.70
C HIS A 143 14.19 12.49 15.92
N PHE A 144 13.06 12.72 15.25
CA PHE A 144 12.44 11.72 14.40
C PHE A 144 13.39 11.21 13.30
N LEU A 145 14.09 12.13 12.63
CA LEU A 145 15.05 11.77 11.58
C LEU A 145 16.32 11.11 12.13
N GLN A 146 16.77 11.48 13.33
CA GLN A 146 17.85 10.78 14.02
C GLN A 146 17.47 9.32 14.29
N ILE A 147 16.25 9.06 14.75
CA ILE A 147 15.75 7.68 14.93
C ILE A 147 15.69 6.95 13.58
N CYS A 148 15.24 7.59 12.49
CA CYS A 148 15.29 6.98 11.16
C CYS A 148 16.72 6.53 10.80
N GLN A 149 17.72 7.39 11.06
CA GLN A 149 19.15 7.05 10.85
C GLN A 149 19.61 5.89 11.72
N GLU A 150 19.28 5.89 13.00
CA GLU A 150 19.65 4.83 13.96
C GLU A 150 19.09 3.46 13.56
N VAL A 151 17.84 3.41 13.11
CA VAL A 151 17.22 2.16 12.66
C VAL A 151 17.60 1.80 11.23
N GLY A 152 18.34 2.67 10.51
CA GLY A 152 18.81 2.43 9.16
C GLY A 152 17.74 2.60 8.09
N LEU A 153 16.84 3.59 8.24
CA LEU A 153 15.87 4.03 7.24
C LEU A 153 16.30 5.37 6.64
N ASN A 154 16.04 5.55 5.35
CA ASN A 154 16.16 6.84 4.69
C ASN A 154 14.89 7.67 4.87
N ALA A 155 14.94 8.95 4.53
CA ALA A 155 13.81 9.86 4.68
C ALA A 155 13.60 10.76 3.46
N PHE A 156 12.32 10.91 3.08
CA PHE A 156 11.81 11.97 2.22
C PHE A 156 11.05 12.98 3.08
N VAL A 157 11.47 14.25 3.04
CA VAL A 157 10.80 15.33 3.80
C VAL A 157 9.96 16.16 2.86
N ARG A 158 8.65 16.18 3.08
CA ARG A 158 7.68 16.94 2.29
C ARG A 158 7.47 18.29 2.99
N CYS A 159 8.11 19.33 2.44
CA CYS A 159 8.31 20.62 3.12
C CYS A 159 7.19 21.64 2.86
N GLY A 160 6.17 21.30 2.13
CA GLY A 160 5.10 22.19 1.77
C GLY A 160 5.58 23.42 0.93
N PRO A 161 5.05 24.62 1.17
CA PRO A 161 4.26 25.11 2.33
C PRO A 161 2.80 24.66 2.40
N TRP A 162 2.26 24.09 1.33
CA TRP A 162 0.95 23.46 1.24
C TRP A 162 1.13 21.95 1.11
N ASP A 163 0.42 21.18 1.94
CA ASP A 163 0.61 19.74 2.06
C ASP A 163 -0.66 18.92 1.81
N HIS A 164 -1.87 19.46 1.84
CA HIS A 164 -3.14 18.74 2.04
C HIS A 164 -3.07 17.93 3.35
N GLY A 165 -2.79 16.65 3.30
CA GLY A 165 -2.54 15.78 4.45
C GLY A 165 -3.71 15.67 5.42
N GLU A 166 -4.94 15.98 4.98
CA GLU A 166 -6.18 16.06 5.78
C GLU A 166 -6.02 16.95 7.01
N VAL A 167 -5.20 18.01 6.84
CA VAL A 167 -4.90 19.02 7.85
C VAL A 167 -5.66 20.30 7.52
N ARG A 168 -6.05 21.02 8.56
CA ARG A 168 -6.68 22.33 8.48
C ARG A 168 -5.94 23.25 7.50
N ASN A 169 -6.66 23.86 6.56
CA ASN A 169 -6.14 24.75 5.53
C ASN A 169 -4.99 24.15 4.68
N GLY A 170 -4.95 22.82 4.50
CA GLY A 170 -3.85 22.15 3.79
C GLY A 170 -2.49 22.31 4.45
N GLY A 171 -2.45 22.53 5.75
CA GLY A 171 -1.25 22.78 6.53
C GLY A 171 -0.90 24.26 6.75
N LEU A 172 -1.55 25.20 6.06
CA LEU A 172 -1.28 26.63 6.26
C LEU A 172 -1.86 27.14 7.58
N PRO A 173 -1.11 27.90 8.39
CA PRO A 173 -1.63 28.55 9.58
C PRO A 173 -2.76 29.53 9.27
N ASP A 174 -3.76 29.64 10.16
CA ASP A 174 -4.91 30.54 10.03
C ASP A 174 -4.48 32.02 9.87
N TRP A 175 -3.38 32.42 10.51
CA TRP A 175 -2.88 33.81 10.45
C TRP A 175 -2.41 34.18 9.04
N ILE A 176 -1.89 33.24 8.23
CA ILE A 176 -1.54 33.49 6.81
C ILE A 176 -2.78 33.84 6.00
N LEU A 177 -3.84 33.04 6.14
CA LEU A 177 -5.09 33.25 5.41
C LEU A 177 -5.78 34.58 5.82
N LYS A 178 -5.71 34.92 7.11
CA LYS A 178 -6.23 36.20 7.62
C LYS A 178 -5.51 37.46 7.06
N LYS A 179 -4.28 37.32 6.56
CA LYS A 179 -3.55 38.41 5.91
C LYS A 179 -4.09 38.74 4.50
N GLY A 180 -4.87 37.83 3.90
CA GLY A 180 -5.40 38.01 2.53
C GLY A 180 -4.34 37.94 1.42
N TRP A 181 -3.16 37.37 1.71
CA TRP A 181 -2.13 37.15 0.71
C TRP A 181 -2.54 36.02 -0.24
N LYS A 182 -2.05 36.09 -1.48
CA LYS A 182 -2.29 35.02 -2.43
C LYS A 182 -1.37 33.87 -2.12
N THR A 183 -1.88 32.88 -1.40
CA THR A 183 -1.17 31.64 -1.09
C THR A 183 -0.94 30.78 -2.34
N ARG A 184 -0.03 29.81 -2.28
CA ARG A 184 0.33 28.89 -3.38
C ARG A 184 0.66 29.67 -4.67
N SER A 185 1.39 30.79 -4.52
CA SER A 185 1.78 31.68 -5.62
C SER A 185 3.07 32.44 -5.31
N ASN A 186 3.58 33.18 -6.30
CA ASN A 186 4.77 34.05 -6.10
C ASN A 186 4.43 35.40 -5.45
N ASP A 187 3.38 35.48 -4.63
CA ASP A 187 3.14 36.65 -3.77
C ASP A 187 4.33 36.87 -2.84
N THR A 188 4.89 38.08 -2.84
CA THR A 188 6.11 38.40 -2.12
C THR A 188 6.00 38.17 -0.60
N ASN A 189 4.86 38.50 -0.02
CA ASN A 189 4.64 38.36 1.43
C ASN A 189 4.53 36.87 1.81
N TYR A 190 3.80 36.11 1.00
CA TYR A 190 3.70 34.66 1.17
C TYR A 190 5.06 33.98 1.04
N LEU A 191 5.84 34.31 -0.02
CA LEU A 191 7.18 33.76 -0.23
C LEU A 191 8.16 34.13 0.88
N ASN A 192 8.10 35.34 1.43
CA ASN A 192 8.93 35.74 2.57
C ASN A 192 8.66 34.87 3.80
N LYS A 193 7.42 34.50 4.05
CA LYS A 193 7.07 33.59 5.16
C LYS A 193 7.44 32.13 4.86
N ALA A 194 7.23 31.68 3.62
CA ALA A 194 7.71 30.35 3.18
C ALA A 194 9.24 30.20 3.33
N LYS A 195 9.99 31.28 3.02
CA LYS A 195 11.46 31.30 3.25
C LYS A 195 11.82 31.13 4.72
N ILE A 196 11.07 31.75 5.64
CA ILE A 196 11.26 31.57 7.09
C ILE A 196 10.99 30.11 7.48
N LEU A 197 9.86 29.53 7.03
CA LEU A 197 9.55 28.11 7.25
C LEU A 197 10.68 27.20 6.77
N TYR A 198 11.19 27.41 5.56
CA TYR A 198 12.28 26.60 5.02
C TYR A 198 13.58 26.77 5.81
N GLY A 199 13.87 27.97 6.32
CA GLY A 199 14.99 28.21 7.23
C GLY A 199 14.86 27.46 8.56
N GLU A 200 13.64 27.39 9.11
CA GLU A 200 13.34 26.60 10.30
C GLU A 200 13.51 25.10 10.06
N ILE A 201 12.94 24.58 8.94
CA ILE A 201 13.11 23.18 8.55
C ILE A 201 14.60 22.86 8.34
N ALA A 202 15.33 23.69 7.59
CA ALA A 202 16.75 23.47 7.33
C ALA A 202 17.58 23.38 8.61
N ARG A 203 17.25 24.17 9.65
CA ARG A 203 17.90 24.05 10.98
C ARG A 203 17.61 22.72 11.67
N GLN A 204 16.39 22.16 11.53
CA GLN A 204 16.10 20.83 12.05
C GLN A 204 16.87 19.75 11.28
N LEU A 205 17.10 19.94 9.98
CA LEU A 205 17.78 18.99 9.10
C LEU A 205 19.30 19.13 9.10
N ASP A 206 19.87 20.15 9.74
CA ASP A 206 21.32 20.38 9.75
C ASP A 206 22.11 19.18 10.29
N GLY A 207 23.06 18.70 9.48
CA GLY A 207 23.82 17.47 9.75
C GLY A 207 23.08 16.15 9.41
N LEU A 208 21.81 16.20 9.01
CA LEU A 208 21.01 15.01 8.69
C LEU A 208 20.77 14.80 7.18
N PHE A 209 21.29 15.68 6.33
CA PHE A 209 21.27 15.47 4.89
C PHE A 209 22.21 14.33 4.46
N TRP A 210 21.91 13.71 3.33
CA TRP A 210 22.73 12.67 2.71
C TRP A 210 24.22 13.06 2.64
N LYS A 211 24.51 14.25 2.19
CA LYS A 211 25.87 14.80 2.11
C LYS A 211 26.64 14.88 3.45
N ASN A 212 25.92 14.82 4.55
CA ASN A 212 26.49 14.80 5.90
C ASN A 212 26.52 13.39 6.51
N GLY A 213 26.13 12.36 5.75
CA GLY A 213 25.96 10.99 6.24
C GLY A 213 24.59 10.72 6.88
N GLY A 214 23.65 11.66 6.83
CA GLY A 214 22.31 11.56 7.41
C GLY A 214 21.34 10.78 6.53
N PRO A 215 20.09 10.59 6.99
CA PRO A 215 19.08 9.80 6.33
C PRO A 215 18.28 10.55 5.26
N VAL A 216 18.36 11.91 5.20
CA VAL A 216 17.52 12.72 4.30
C VAL A 216 18.03 12.64 2.88
N ILE A 217 17.31 11.92 2.02
CA ILE A 217 17.65 11.67 0.62
C ILE A 217 16.73 12.41 -0.37
N GLY A 218 15.60 12.89 0.07
CA GLY A 218 14.64 13.59 -0.80
C GLY A 218 13.90 14.71 -0.12
N ILE A 219 13.60 15.76 -0.93
CA ILE A 219 12.80 16.91 -0.53
C ILE A 219 11.67 17.06 -1.55
N GLN A 220 10.43 17.16 -1.07
CA GLN A 220 9.28 17.53 -1.88
C GLN A 220 8.84 18.96 -1.57
N PHE A 221 8.56 19.75 -2.62
CA PHE A 221 7.95 21.07 -2.52
C PHE A 221 6.52 21.03 -3.04
N GLU A 222 5.60 21.67 -2.30
CA GLU A 222 4.18 21.72 -2.60
C GLU A 222 3.52 20.33 -2.66
N ASN A 223 2.20 20.29 -2.80
CA ASN A 223 1.46 19.06 -3.03
C ASN A 223 0.25 19.35 -3.94
N GLU A 224 0.03 18.49 -4.97
CA GLU A 224 -1.10 18.59 -5.91
C GLU A 224 -1.27 20.01 -6.47
N TYR A 225 -0.22 20.52 -7.08
CA TYR A 225 -0.15 21.91 -7.50
C TYR A 225 -0.59 22.10 -8.95
N LYS A 226 -1.65 22.90 -9.15
CA LYS A 226 -2.21 23.24 -10.49
C LYS A 226 -1.75 24.59 -11.03
N GLY A 227 -1.10 25.41 -10.21
CA GLY A 227 -0.67 26.76 -10.58
C GLY A 227 0.56 26.80 -11.48
N PRO A 228 1.14 28.00 -11.75
CA PRO A 228 2.28 28.14 -12.64
C PRO A 228 3.51 27.36 -12.18
N ALA A 229 4.16 26.61 -13.07
CA ALA A 229 5.37 25.82 -12.80
C ALA A 229 6.51 26.66 -12.19
N GLU A 230 6.57 27.95 -12.52
CA GLU A 230 7.53 28.90 -11.97
C GLU A 230 7.45 29.02 -10.45
N HIS A 231 6.28 28.83 -9.84
CA HIS A 231 6.14 28.83 -8.39
C HIS A 231 6.92 27.68 -7.74
N LEU A 232 6.82 26.47 -8.28
CA LEU A 232 7.57 25.31 -7.81
C LEU A 232 9.09 25.55 -7.92
N LEU A 233 9.55 26.13 -9.03
CA LEU A 233 10.96 26.50 -9.21
C LEU A 233 11.41 27.57 -8.21
N THR A 234 10.53 28.52 -7.91
CA THR A 234 10.79 29.55 -6.88
C THR A 234 10.91 28.91 -5.50
N LEU A 235 10.02 27.99 -5.14
CA LEU A 235 10.09 27.28 -3.86
C LEU A 235 11.37 26.43 -3.76
N LYS A 236 11.74 25.70 -4.81
CA LYS A 236 13.02 24.94 -4.86
C LYS A 236 14.22 25.87 -4.64
N ARG A 237 14.26 27.01 -5.33
CA ARG A 237 15.34 28.00 -5.16
C ARG A 237 15.39 28.50 -3.71
N LEU A 238 14.26 28.93 -3.13
CA LEU A 238 14.18 29.38 -1.73
C LEU A 238 14.60 28.29 -0.75
N GLY A 239 14.17 27.06 -0.99
CA GLY A 239 14.59 25.90 -0.16
C GLY A 239 16.10 25.68 -0.21
N ARG A 240 16.70 25.69 -1.40
CA ARG A 240 18.16 25.57 -1.55
C ARG A 240 18.93 26.73 -0.91
N GLU A 241 18.46 27.97 -1.07
CA GLU A 241 19.01 29.14 -0.39
C GLU A 241 18.95 29.03 1.14
N ALA A 242 17.91 28.36 1.67
CA ALA A 242 17.76 28.08 3.09
C ALA A 242 18.62 26.90 3.58
N GLY A 243 19.25 26.13 2.68
CA GLY A 243 20.10 24.98 3.02
C GLY A 243 19.44 23.60 2.82
N LEU A 244 18.24 23.52 2.26
CA LEU A 244 17.58 22.26 1.92
C LEU A 244 18.25 21.63 0.69
N ASP A 245 19.24 20.74 0.93
CA ASP A 245 20.08 20.15 -0.12
C ASP A 245 20.09 18.62 0.00
N ALA A 246 19.27 17.96 -0.80
CA ALA A 246 19.13 16.50 -0.86
C ALA A 246 19.40 15.98 -2.27
N PRO A 247 19.84 14.72 -2.43
CA PRO A 247 20.07 14.09 -3.73
C PRO A 247 18.88 14.16 -4.68
N ILE A 248 17.65 14.16 -4.17
CA ILE A 248 16.44 14.10 -4.97
C ILE A 248 15.49 15.25 -4.59
N TYR A 249 15.06 16.02 -5.60
CA TYR A 249 13.95 16.96 -5.45
C TYR A 249 12.73 16.45 -6.18
N THR A 250 11.56 16.46 -5.52
CA THR A 250 10.32 15.89 -6.04
C THR A 250 9.16 16.87 -6.02
N ARG A 251 8.14 16.55 -6.79
CA ARG A 251 6.80 17.11 -6.78
C ARG A 251 5.78 16.00 -6.99
N THR A 252 4.51 16.26 -6.72
CA THR A 252 3.45 15.35 -7.16
C THR A 252 3.35 15.32 -8.68
N GLY A 253 3.08 14.16 -9.25
CA GLY A 253 3.01 13.91 -10.68
C GLY A 253 1.60 14.05 -11.29
N TRP A 254 0.60 14.29 -10.44
CA TRP A 254 -0.78 14.59 -10.81
C TRP A 254 -1.12 16.03 -10.42
N ASP A 255 -2.23 16.56 -10.95
CA ASP A 255 -2.51 17.98 -10.90
C ASP A 255 -1.33 18.77 -11.48
N GLN A 256 -1.12 18.59 -12.79
CA GLN A 256 0.05 19.16 -13.45
C GLN A 256 0.09 20.68 -13.31
N PRO A 257 1.25 21.25 -12.98
CA PRO A 257 1.40 22.69 -12.96
C PRO A 257 1.17 23.29 -14.36
N SER A 258 0.56 24.46 -14.43
CA SER A 258 0.38 25.19 -15.68
C SER A 258 1.72 25.74 -16.18
N GLY A 259 1.90 25.77 -17.48
CA GLY A 259 3.18 26.13 -18.12
C GLY A 259 4.17 24.95 -18.11
N ARG A 260 5.36 25.20 -18.69
CA ARG A 260 6.39 24.16 -18.86
C ARG A 260 7.44 24.26 -17.75
N MET A 261 7.63 23.18 -17.03
CA MET A 261 8.81 22.98 -16.19
C MET A 261 9.95 22.42 -17.06
N ALA A 262 11.17 22.96 -16.93
CA ALA A 262 12.32 22.37 -17.61
C ALA A 262 12.60 20.95 -17.09
N PHE A 263 13.00 20.06 -18.00
CA PHE A 263 13.33 18.67 -17.66
C PHE A 263 14.39 18.62 -16.54
N GLY A 264 14.22 17.64 -15.65
CA GLY A 264 15.19 17.35 -14.60
C GLY A 264 15.13 18.25 -13.38
N GLU A 265 14.29 19.30 -13.34
CA GLU A 265 14.22 20.19 -12.18
C GLU A 265 13.65 19.51 -10.93
N MET A 266 12.61 18.70 -11.08
CA MET A 266 11.98 17.93 -10.02
C MET A 266 11.44 16.62 -10.58
N VAL A 267 11.61 15.53 -9.84
CA VAL A 267 11.06 14.22 -10.21
C VAL A 267 9.58 14.17 -9.86
N PRO A 268 8.68 13.86 -10.81
CA PRO A 268 7.27 13.68 -10.51
C PRO A 268 7.04 12.33 -9.81
N LEU A 269 6.35 12.34 -8.67
CA LEU A 269 5.89 11.14 -7.96
C LEU A 269 4.39 10.96 -8.19
N TYR A 270 3.97 9.72 -8.40
CA TYR A 270 2.59 9.37 -8.75
C TYR A 270 1.89 8.62 -7.61
N GLY A 271 0.62 8.28 -7.81
CA GLY A 271 -0.18 7.54 -6.86
C GLY A 271 -1.35 6.82 -7.51
N VAL A 272 -2.11 6.11 -6.70
CA VAL A 272 -3.40 5.49 -7.02
C VAL A 272 -4.15 5.18 -5.74
N TYR A 273 -5.44 5.38 -5.74
CA TYR A 273 -6.32 4.99 -4.63
C TYR A 273 -7.42 4.06 -5.12
N ALA A 274 -7.73 3.06 -4.33
CA ALA A 274 -8.81 2.13 -4.61
C ALA A 274 -10.20 2.79 -4.52
N GLU A 275 -10.31 3.82 -3.70
CA GLU A 275 -11.46 4.70 -3.51
C GLU A 275 -11.03 5.95 -2.74
N GLY A 276 -11.82 7.05 -2.78
CA GLY A 276 -11.48 8.29 -2.11
C GLY A 276 -12.58 8.83 -1.19
N PHE A 277 -12.23 9.18 0.04
CA PHE A 277 -13.13 9.84 1.00
C PHE A 277 -13.57 11.24 0.54
N TRP A 278 -12.79 11.85 -0.35
CA TRP A 278 -13.03 13.19 -0.92
C TRP A 278 -14.08 13.21 -2.02
N ASP A 279 -14.50 12.05 -2.53
CA ASP A 279 -15.53 11.99 -3.56
C ASP A 279 -16.90 12.41 -2.97
N ARG A 280 -17.70 13.11 -3.77
CA ARG A 280 -19.00 13.64 -3.36
C ARG A 280 -20.16 12.76 -3.79
N VAL A 281 -19.92 11.77 -4.64
CA VAL A 281 -20.90 10.82 -5.12
C VAL A 281 -21.13 9.72 -4.07
N LEU A 282 -22.38 9.50 -3.68
CA LEU A 282 -22.76 8.52 -2.67
C LEU A 282 -22.98 7.11 -3.27
N ALA A 283 -22.03 6.65 -4.07
CA ALA A 283 -22.03 5.32 -4.68
C ALA A 283 -20.67 4.66 -4.51
N PRO A 284 -20.56 3.31 -4.56
CA PRO A 284 -19.28 2.63 -4.54
C PRO A 284 -18.47 2.93 -5.80
N MET A 285 -17.17 3.09 -5.64
CA MET A 285 -16.23 3.30 -6.75
C MET A 285 -16.75 4.27 -7.82
N PRO A 286 -17.06 5.52 -7.48
CA PRO A 286 -17.54 6.49 -8.45
C PRO A 286 -16.47 6.81 -9.50
N ALA A 287 -16.89 7.38 -10.62
CA ALA A 287 -16.00 7.82 -11.69
C ALA A 287 -15.04 6.70 -12.19
N GLY A 288 -13.76 6.91 -12.13
CA GLY A 288 -12.73 6.08 -12.73
C GLY A 288 -11.89 5.23 -11.78
N TYR A 289 -12.24 5.10 -10.51
CA TYR A 289 -11.44 4.30 -9.54
C TYR A 289 -11.17 2.85 -9.99
N TRP A 290 -12.07 2.26 -10.79
CA TRP A 290 -11.87 0.95 -11.39
C TRP A 290 -10.60 0.84 -12.24
N LYS A 291 -10.10 1.98 -12.76
CA LYS A 291 -8.87 2.06 -13.54
C LYS A 291 -7.62 1.76 -12.70
N GLY A 292 -7.67 1.89 -11.38
CA GLY A 292 -6.61 1.48 -10.48
C GLY A 292 -6.38 -0.03 -10.39
N PHE A 293 -7.29 -0.83 -11.00
CA PHE A 293 -7.26 -2.30 -10.94
C PHE A 293 -6.91 -2.97 -12.28
N TYR A 294 -6.35 -2.22 -13.25
CA TYR A 294 -5.78 -2.80 -14.46
C TYR A 294 -4.48 -2.11 -14.87
N PHE A 295 -3.64 -2.83 -15.60
CA PHE A 295 -2.33 -2.33 -16.04
C PHE A 295 -2.48 -1.27 -17.11
N SER A 296 -1.73 -0.18 -16.99
CA SER A 296 -1.82 0.99 -17.86
C SER A 296 -0.42 1.58 -18.13
N LYS A 297 -0.23 2.14 -19.32
CA LYS A 297 0.97 2.93 -19.64
C LYS A 297 0.94 4.32 -19.01
N PHE A 298 -0.24 4.78 -18.59
CA PHE A 298 -0.40 6.10 -17.97
C PHE A 298 -0.05 6.05 -16.50
N ARG A 299 0.76 7.00 -16.07
CA ARG A 299 1.22 7.11 -14.67
C ARG A 299 0.22 7.84 -13.80
N VAL A 300 -0.47 8.85 -14.41
CA VAL A 300 -1.54 9.62 -13.75
C VAL A 300 -2.85 8.84 -13.85
N ASP A 301 -3.49 8.65 -12.72
CA ASP A 301 -4.88 8.20 -12.64
C ASP A 301 -5.78 9.43 -12.53
N ASP A 302 -6.20 9.97 -13.68
CA ASP A 302 -7.00 11.18 -13.79
C ASP A 302 -8.34 11.10 -13.05
N ALA A 303 -8.93 9.92 -12.97
CA ALA A 303 -10.18 9.72 -12.25
C ALA A 303 -10.04 9.83 -10.73
N THR A 304 -8.91 9.38 -10.19
CA THR A 304 -8.63 9.48 -8.75
C THR A 304 -8.30 10.91 -8.34
N PHE A 305 -7.51 11.64 -9.14
CA PHE A 305 -6.94 12.91 -8.72
C PHE A 305 -7.64 14.16 -9.28
N THR A 306 -8.31 14.08 -10.41
CA THR A 306 -8.93 15.28 -11.02
C THR A 306 -10.42 15.40 -10.80
N GLY A 307 -11.09 14.33 -10.37
CA GLY A 307 -12.56 14.33 -10.21
C GLY A 307 -13.32 14.56 -11.51
N LEU A 308 -12.65 14.51 -12.66
CA LEU A 308 -13.29 14.67 -13.95
C LEU A 308 -13.99 13.37 -14.36
N PRO A 309 -15.22 13.41 -14.88
CA PRO A 309 -15.86 12.23 -15.46
C PRO A 309 -15.00 11.72 -16.61
N GLY A 310 -14.51 10.50 -16.49
CA GLY A 310 -13.50 9.92 -17.34
C GLY A 310 -13.84 9.84 -18.83
N GLU A 311 -13.47 10.85 -19.59
CA GLU A 311 -13.12 10.70 -20.99
C GLU A 311 -11.59 10.80 -21.05
N GLY A 312 -10.94 9.66 -21.12
CA GLY A 312 -9.53 9.41 -21.05
C GLY A 312 -8.61 10.31 -21.87
N GLY A 313 -8.31 11.47 -21.34
CA GLY A 313 -7.15 12.25 -21.72
C GLY A 313 -5.97 11.83 -20.86
N THR A 314 -4.79 11.67 -21.45
CA THR A 314 -3.58 11.41 -20.70
C THR A 314 -3.10 12.72 -20.11
N LEU A 315 -3.00 12.80 -18.78
CA LEU A 315 -2.40 13.94 -18.11
C LEU A 315 -0.89 13.81 -17.96
N ASP A 316 -0.31 12.72 -18.44
CA ASP A 316 1.13 12.53 -18.41
C ASP A 316 1.84 13.63 -19.23
N PRO A 317 2.86 14.30 -18.65
CA PRO A 317 3.61 15.29 -19.38
C PRO A 317 4.36 14.66 -20.58
N PRO A 318 4.64 15.42 -21.65
CA PRO A 318 5.29 14.89 -22.85
C PRO A 318 6.66 14.24 -22.62
N ASP A 319 7.35 14.61 -21.55
CA ASP A 319 8.68 14.14 -21.17
C ASP A 319 8.65 13.07 -20.05
N VAL A 320 7.48 12.49 -19.78
CA VAL A 320 7.29 11.53 -18.70
C VAL A 320 8.21 10.31 -18.78
N GLU A 321 8.51 9.83 -20.00
CA GLU A 321 9.42 8.71 -20.23
C GLU A 321 10.87 9.02 -19.86
N GLY A 322 11.26 10.30 -19.75
CA GLY A 322 12.57 10.73 -19.30
C GLY A 322 12.77 10.62 -17.80
N TYR A 323 11.71 10.40 -17.01
CA TYR A 323 11.76 10.25 -15.55
C TYR A 323 11.51 8.80 -15.12
N PRO A 324 12.09 8.34 -14.00
CA PRO A 324 11.69 7.06 -13.42
C PRO A 324 10.21 7.09 -13.01
N TYR A 325 9.56 5.93 -13.07
CA TYR A 325 8.19 5.80 -12.58
C TYR A 325 8.20 5.49 -11.08
N LEU A 326 8.12 6.54 -10.28
CA LEU A 326 8.10 6.46 -8.81
C LEU A 326 6.72 6.88 -8.30
N THR A 327 6.30 6.31 -7.17
CA THR A 327 5.05 6.67 -6.52
C THR A 327 5.29 7.19 -5.11
N CYS A 328 4.38 8.01 -4.58
CA CYS A 328 4.37 8.44 -3.17
C CYS A 328 3.03 8.20 -2.50
N GLU A 329 1.97 7.94 -3.28
CA GLU A 329 0.61 7.85 -2.77
C GLU A 329 -0.17 6.67 -3.39
N ILE A 330 0.37 5.44 -3.26
CA ILE A 330 -0.45 4.25 -3.37
C ILE A 330 -1.24 4.13 -2.07
N GLY A 331 -2.57 4.04 -2.13
CA GLY A 331 -3.41 3.91 -0.95
C GLY A 331 -3.06 2.67 -0.11
N GLY A 332 -2.33 2.84 0.99
CA GLY A 332 -2.08 1.75 1.96
C GLY A 332 -3.33 1.43 2.78
N GLY A 333 -4.24 2.36 2.84
CA GLY A 333 -5.56 2.32 3.44
C GLY A 333 -6.40 3.46 2.91
N MET A 334 -7.43 3.88 3.64
CA MET A 334 -8.26 5.03 3.31
C MET A 334 -8.92 5.61 4.55
N MET A 335 -8.96 6.93 4.64
CA MET A 335 -9.65 7.66 5.68
C MET A 335 -11.18 7.63 5.48
N ASN A 336 -11.93 8.02 6.51
CA ASN A 336 -13.35 8.29 6.44
C ASN A 336 -13.59 9.79 6.54
N SER A 337 -14.31 10.38 5.59
CA SER A 337 -14.99 11.65 5.81
C SER A 337 -16.40 11.40 6.35
N TYR A 338 -17.04 12.45 6.89
CA TYR A 338 -18.37 12.28 7.46
C TYR A 338 -19.39 11.77 6.44
N HIS A 339 -19.35 12.31 5.21
CA HIS A 339 -20.29 11.96 4.15
C HIS A 339 -19.92 10.67 3.40
N ARG A 340 -18.66 10.17 3.58
CA ARG A 340 -18.15 9.02 2.84
C ARG A 340 -17.34 8.10 3.75
N ARG A 341 -17.92 6.95 4.14
CA ARG A 341 -17.38 6.02 5.12
C ARG A 341 -16.94 4.75 4.44
N ILE A 342 -15.66 4.71 4.12
CA ILE A 342 -15.05 3.65 3.34
C ILE A 342 -14.61 2.53 4.27
N LEU A 343 -14.96 1.29 3.93
CA LEU A 343 -14.41 0.10 4.54
C LEU A 343 -13.37 -0.48 3.58
N VAL A 344 -12.10 -0.48 4.00
CA VAL A 344 -10.98 -0.96 3.18
C VAL A 344 -10.92 -2.48 3.16
N ASN A 345 -10.77 -3.07 1.97
CA ASN A 345 -10.36 -4.46 1.83
C ASN A 345 -8.83 -4.53 1.78
N PRO A 346 -8.17 -5.41 2.55
CA PRO A 346 -6.71 -5.59 2.49
C PRO A 346 -6.14 -5.80 1.09
N GLN A 347 -6.88 -6.46 0.21
CA GLN A 347 -6.49 -6.68 -1.19
C GLN A 347 -6.48 -5.39 -2.04
N ASP A 348 -7.17 -4.33 -1.61
CA ASP A 348 -7.16 -3.04 -2.32
C ASP A 348 -5.73 -2.53 -2.47
N ALA A 349 -4.95 -2.51 -1.37
CA ALA A 349 -3.58 -2.04 -1.35
C ALA A 349 -2.62 -2.98 -2.10
N GLU A 350 -2.77 -4.30 -1.95
CA GLU A 350 -1.96 -5.29 -2.68
C GLU A 350 -2.17 -5.16 -4.18
N SER A 351 -3.43 -5.13 -4.62
CA SER A 351 -3.79 -5.09 -6.04
C SER A 351 -3.30 -3.79 -6.71
N THR A 352 -3.54 -2.62 -6.09
CA THR A 352 -3.06 -1.34 -6.65
C THR A 352 -1.54 -1.26 -6.70
N THR A 353 -0.83 -1.84 -5.72
CA THR A 353 0.64 -1.97 -5.75
C THR A 353 1.10 -2.87 -6.88
N LEU A 354 0.51 -4.07 -7.01
CA LEU A 354 0.80 -5.01 -8.09
C LEU A 354 0.61 -4.37 -9.47
N ILE A 355 -0.49 -3.63 -9.64
CA ILE A 355 -0.77 -2.89 -10.87
C ILE A 355 0.33 -1.85 -11.16
N LYS A 356 0.73 -1.04 -10.19
CA LYS A 356 1.78 -0.03 -10.40
C LYS A 356 3.13 -0.68 -10.72
N LEU A 357 3.51 -1.77 -10.04
CA LEU A 357 4.72 -2.53 -10.35
C LEU A 357 4.68 -3.13 -11.77
N GLY A 358 3.60 -3.80 -12.14
CA GLY A 358 3.42 -4.35 -13.48
C GLY A 358 3.30 -3.30 -14.59
N SER A 359 2.87 -2.08 -14.26
CA SER A 359 2.81 -0.92 -15.17
C SER A 359 4.12 -0.17 -15.32
N GLY A 360 5.18 -0.55 -14.58
CA GLY A 360 6.52 0.03 -14.75
C GLY A 360 7.11 0.73 -13.54
N SER A 361 6.39 0.86 -12.42
CA SER A 361 6.92 1.50 -11.21
C SER A 361 8.12 0.74 -10.66
N THR A 362 9.11 1.50 -10.16
CA THR A 362 10.34 0.99 -9.52
C THR A 362 10.51 1.47 -8.08
N LEU A 363 9.56 2.25 -7.57
CA LEU A 363 9.44 2.65 -6.18
C LEU A 363 7.96 2.75 -5.83
N PRO A 364 7.37 1.71 -5.18
CA PRO A 364 6.06 1.85 -4.56
C PRO A 364 6.17 2.70 -3.30
N GLY A 365 5.36 3.76 -3.22
CA GLY A 365 5.26 4.65 -2.08
C GLY A 365 3.83 4.74 -1.60
N TYR A 366 3.60 4.49 -0.32
CA TYR A 366 2.26 4.35 0.27
C TYR A 366 1.82 5.59 1.03
N TYR A 367 0.57 5.98 0.84
CA TYR A 367 -0.13 6.98 1.65
C TYR A 367 -1.44 6.39 2.19
N MET A 368 -1.66 6.18 3.49
CA MET A 368 -0.67 6.13 4.56
C MET A 368 -0.15 4.69 4.70
N TYR A 369 1.13 4.51 5.06
CA TYR A 369 1.61 3.22 5.55
C TYR A 369 1.37 3.06 7.06
N HIS A 370 1.37 4.18 7.77
CA HIS A 370 1.16 4.25 9.22
C HIS A 370 0.08 5.28 9.57
N GLY A 371 -0.92 4.86 10.32
CA GLY A 371 -1.94 5.76 10.87
C GLY A 371 -1.44 6.58 12.06
N GLY A 372 -2.29 7.46 12.59
CA GLY A 372 -1.95 8.31 13.71
C GLY A 372 -3.15 8.93 14.40
N VAL A 373 -2.86 9.94 15.24
CA VAL A 373 -3.85 10.75 15.94
C VAL A 373 -3.51 12.21 15.70
N ASN A 374 -4.48 13.02 15.27
CA ASN A 374 -4.26 14.45 15.07
C ASN A 374 -3.81 15.12 16.38
N PRO A 375 -2.74 15.93 16.37
CA PRO A 375 -2.28 16.64 17.53
C PRO A 375 -3.31 17.69 18.00
N GLU A 376 -3.19 18.12 19.24
CA GLU A 376 -4.00 19.22 19.77
C GLU A 376 -3.43 20.56 19.31
N GLY A 377 -4.30 21.43 18.73
CA GLY A 377 -3.96 22.82 18.46
C GLY A 377 -4.10 23.68 19.73
N LYS A 378 -3.36 24.79 19.76
CA LYS A 378 -3.48 25.80 20.83
C LYS A 378 -4.69 26.72 20.66
N LEU A 379 -5.07 26.96 19.40
CA LEU A 379 -6.13 27.89 19.02
C LEU A 379 -7.31 27.21 18.31
N THR A 380 -7.05 26.15 17.57
CA THR A 380 -8.01 25.53 16.66
C THR A 380 -7.90 24.00 16.68
N THR A 381 -8.93 23.33 16.14
CA THR A 381 -8.78 21.94 15.71
C THR A 381 -7.95 21.87 14.43
N LEU A 382 -7.13 20.84 14.27
CA LEU A 382 -6.12 20.77 13.22
C LEU A 382 -6.49 19.86 12.04
N MET A 383 -7.65 19.19 12.08
CA MET A 383 -8.15 18.37 10.98
C MET A 383 -8.77 19.22 9.87
N GLU A 384 -8.85 18.65 8.69
CA GLU A 384 -9.62 19.20 7.56
C GLU A 384 -11.13 19.22 7.89
N SER A 385 -11.81 20.31 7.57
CA SER A 385 -13.24 20.45 7.81
C SER A 385 -13.92 21.44 6.86
N GLN A 386 -15.25 21.35 6.73
CA GLN A 386 -16.05 22.31 5.96
C GLN A 386 -15.99 23.71 6.55
N ALA A 387 -15.68 23.86 7.83
CA ALA A 387 -15.48 25.16 8.48
C ALA A 387 -14.28 25.93 7.91
N THR A 388 -13.36 25.27 7.23
CA THR A 388 -12.16 25.86 6.62
C THR A 388 -12.19 25.86 5.09
N GLY A 389 -13.37 25.67 4.48
CA GLY A 389 -13.57 25.80 3.04
C GLY A 389 -13.32 24.52 2.25
N TYR A 390 -13.06 23.39 2.94
CA TYR A 390 -13.09 22.08 2.32
C TYR A 390 -14.53 21.55 2.22
N TRP A 391 -14.73 20.48 1.43
CA TRP A 391 -16.02 19.77 1.40
C TRP A 391 -16.04 18.57 2.33
N ASN A 392 -14.87 18.17 2.87
CA ASN A 392 -14.77 17.05 3.82
C ASN A 392 -14.84 17.58 5.25
N ASP A 393 -15.53 16.81 6.10
CA ASP A 393 -15.33 16.85 7.54
C ASP A 393 -14.65 15.56 7.96
N MET A 394 -13.46 15.67 8.57
CA MET A 394 -12.68 14.54 9.07
C MET A 394 -12.93 14.35 10.58
N PRO A 395 -12.66 13.17 11.16
CA PRO A 395 -12.62 13.01 12.60
C PRO A 395 -11.63 13.99 13.23
N VAL A 396 -11.94 14.49 14.43
CA VAL A 396 -11.10 15.49 15.10
C VAL A 396 -9.77 14.90 15.53
N LYS A 397 -9.79 13.67 16.07
CA LYS A 397 -8.61 12.99 16.63
C LYS A 397 -8.16 11.81 15.78
N ASN A 398 -9.09 10.97 15.34
CA ASN A 398 -8.76 9.75 14.66
C ASN A 398 -8.15 10.02 13.27
N TYR A 399 -6.93 9.58 13.07
CA TYR A 399 -6.25 9.55 11.79
C TYR A 399 -5.66 8.16 11.52
N ASP A 400 -6.44 7.12 11.81
CA ASP A 400 -6.02 5.72 11.64
C ASP A 400 -5.75 5.34 10.18
N PHE A 401 -6.44 5.99 9.26
CA PHE A 401 -6.38 5.78 7.81
C PHE A 401 -6.64 4.32 7.36
N GLN A 402 -7.04 3.44 8.26
CA GLN A 402 -7.08 1.99 8.04
C GLN A 402 -5.76 1.48 7.42
N ALA A 403 -4.64 2.09 7.79
CA ALA A 403 -3.31 1.86 7.24
C ALA A 403 -2.77 0.47 7.60
N PRO A 404 -1.73 -0.04 6.91
CA PRO A 404 -1.05 -1.30 7.26
C PRO A 404 -0.60 -1.37 8.72
N LEU A 405 -0.12 -0.25 9.27
CA LEU A 405 0.10 -0.04 10.70
C LEU A 405 -0.92 0.98 11.20
N GLY A 406 -1.79 0.58 12.11
CA GLY A 406 -2.86 1.41 12.64
C GLY A 406 -2.37 2.50 13.61
N GLN A 407 -3.29 3.37 14.05
CA GLN A 407 -2.99 4.50 14.93
C GLN A 407 -2.38 4.13 16.30
N TYR A 408 -2.41 2.85 16.68
CA TYR A 408 -1.78 2.30 17.89
C TYR A 408 -0.78 1.18 17.51
N GLY A 409 -0.20 1.23 16.32
CA GLY A 409 0.79 0.27 15.85
C GLY A 409 0.23 -1.15 15.63
N GLN A 410 -1.09 -1.30 15.39
CA GLN A 410 -1.70 -2.58 15.06
C GLN A 410 -1.26 -3.00 13.65
N ILE A 411 -0.73 -4.22 13.53
CA ILE A 411 -0.41 -4.81 12.23
C ILE A 411 -1.71 -5.34 11.61
N ARG A 412 -2.05 -4.87 10.41
CA ARG A 412 -3.24 -5.28 9.66
C ARG A 412 -2.90 -6.28 8.55
N PRO A 413 -3.90 -7.01 8.01
CA PRO A 413 -3.67 -8.02 6.97
C PRO A 413 -2.92 -7.49 5.75
N GLN A 414 -3.23 -6.27 5.26
CA GLN A 414 -2.53 -5.68 4.12
C GLN A 414 -1.03 -5.46 4.34
N TYR A 415 -0.57 -5.28 5.58
CA TYR A 415 0.86 -5.23 5.89
C TYR A 415 1.59 -6.52 5.45
N HIS A 416 0.96 -7.69 5.67
CA HIS A 416 1.52 -8.97 5.28
C HIS A 416 1.47 -9.21 3.76
N LEU A 417 0.37 -8.78 3.12
CA LEU A 417 0.22 -8.85 1.66
C LEU A 417 1.27 -7.99 0.96
N LEU A 418 1.43 -6.73 1.39
CA LEU A 418 2.42 -5.80 0.86
C LEU A 418 3.85 -6.29 1.08
N ARG A 419 4.16 -6.86 2.26
CA ARG A 419 5.50 -7.38 2.55
C ARG A 419 5.92 -8.46 1.54
N ARG A 420 5.01 -9.31 1.04
CA ARG A 420 5.33 -10.29 -0.02
C ARG A 420 5.82 -9.60 -1.30
N LEU A 421 5.18 -8.51 -1.70
CA LEU A 421 5.59 -7.70 -2.85
C LEU A 421 6.91 -6.97 -2.59
N HIS A 422 7.14 -6.50 -1.35
CA HIS A 422 8.40 -5.85 -0.98
C HIS A 422 9.57 -6.84 -0.99
N LEU A 423 9.38 -8.08 -0.52
CA LEU A 423 10.39 -9.14 -0.60
C LEU A 423 10.78 -9.42 -2.05
N PHE A 424 9.80 -9.54 -2.95
CA PHE A 424 10.04 -9.67 -4.39
C PHE A 424 10.84 -8.49 -4.93
N LEU A 425 10.43 -7.27 -4.62
CA LEU A 425 11.07 -6.06 -5.14
C LEU A 425 12.51 -5.90 -4.63
N HIS A 426 12.80 -6.23 -3.37
CA HIS A 426 14.15 -6.16 -2.81
C HIS A 426 15.13 -7.14 -3.47
N GLU A 427 14.67 -8.31 -3.87
CA GLU A 427 15.51 -9.33 -4.51
C GLU A 427 15.63 -9.11 -6.02
N TRP A 428 14.49 -8.89 -6.70
CA TRP A 428 14.40 -8.88 -8.15
C TRP A 428 14.25 -7.47 -8.75
N GLY A 429 14.04 -6.46 -7.91
CA GLY A 429 13.84 -5.07 -8.31
C GLY A 429 14.99 -4.48 -9.12
N PRO A 430 16.27 -4.71 -8.78
CA PRO A 430 17.39 -4.22 -9.60
C PRO A 430 17.33 -4.72 -11.06
N ALA A 431 16.92 -5.97 -11.28
CA ALA A 431 16.67 -6.49 -12.63
C ALA A 431 15.41 -5.87 -13.24
N LEU A 432 14.33 -5.79 -12.45
CA LEU A 432 13.05 -5.22 -12.86
C LEU A 432 13.18 -3.76 -13.32
N ALA A 433 14.09 -2.96 -12.76
CA ALA A 433 14.34 -1.57 -13.15
C ALA A 433 14.71 -1.43 -14.63
N GLY A 434 15.44 -2.40 -15.18
CA GLY A 434 15.79 -2.47 -16.60
C GLY A 434 14.72 -3.10 -17.51
N MET A 435 13.56 -3.47 -16.97
CA MET A 435 12.49 -4.19 -17.67
C MET A 435 11.28 -3.28 -17.87
N PRO A 436 11.13 -2.62 -19.05
CA PRO A 436 9.92 -1.85 -19.34
C PRO A 436 8.67 -2.72 -19.32
N SER A 437 7.53 -2.10 -19.05
CA SER A 437 6.24 -2.77 -19.08
C SER A 437 5.70 -2.86 -20.52
N THR A 438 5.25 -4.05 -20.91
CA THR A 438 4.50 -4.30 -22.13
C THR A 438 3.09 -4.76 -21.77
N LEU A 439 2.09 -4.13 -22.37
CA LEU A 439 0.67 -4.39 -22.14
C LEU A 439 0.08 -5.18 -23.32
N PRO A 440 -0.97 -5.97 -23.13
CA PRO A 440 -1.73 -6.56 -24.22
C PRO A 440 -2.37 -5.47 -25.08
N ASP A 441 -2.61 -5.78 -26.36
CA ASP A 441 -3.23 -4.85 -27.31
C ASP A 441 -4.63 -4.40 -26.88
N GLN A 442 -5.32 -5.24 -26.14
CA GLN A 442 -6.66 -4.97 -25.61
C GLN A 442 -6.67 -5.10 -24.08
N GLY A 443 -7.07 -4.02 -23.42
CA GLY A 443 -7.37 -3.97 -21.99
C GLY A 443 -8.88 -3.99 -21.75
N PRO A 444 -9.33 -3.92 -20.49
CA PRO A 444 -10.75 -3.87 -20.16
C PRO A 444 -11.44 -2.66 -20.82
N HIS A 445 -12.60 -2.91 -21.44
CA HIS A 445 -13.38 -1.89 -22.15
C HIS A 445 -14.18 -0.97 -21.23
N GLY A 446 -14.26 -1.26 -19.93
CA GLY A 446 -14.97 -0.44 -18.94
C GLY A 446 -15.04 -1.10 -17.56
N LYS A 447 -15.67 -0.40 -16.61
CA LYS A 447 -15.73 -0.84 -15.20
C LYS A 447 -16.44 -2.19 -14.97
N ASN A 448 -17.29 -2.59 -15.91
CA ASN A 448 -18.06 -3.84 -15.85
C ASN A 448 -17.49 -4.93 -16.78
N ASP A 449 -16.32 -4.70 -17.38
CA ASP A 449 -15.61 -5.75 -18.13
C ASP A 449 -14.87 -6.65 -17.14
N PHE A 450 -15.53 -7.72 -16.76
CA PHE A 450 -14.99 -8.72 -15.83
C PHE A 450 -14.43 -9.95 -16.55
N ASP A 451 -14.59 -10.05 -17.88
CA ASP A 451 -14.13 -11.20 -18.66
C ASP A 451 -12.71 -11.03 -19.17
N THR A 452 -12.31 -9.82 -19.52
CA THR A 452 -10.96 -9.51 -20.00
C THR A 452 -9.91 -9.79 -18.91
N LEU A 453 -8.89 -10.61 -19.25
CA LEU A 453 -7.74 -10.85 -18.37
C LEU A 453 -6.91 -9.58 -18.24
N ARG A 454 -6.61 -9.18 -17.02
CA ARG A 454 -5.81 -8.00 -16.68
C ARG A 454 -4.39 -8.44 -16.40
N TRP A 455 -3.47 -8.19 -17.32
CA TRP A 455 -2.09 -8.64 -17.22
C TRP A 455 -1.11 -7.71 -17.92
N SER A 456 0.15 -7.86 -17.62
CA SER A 456 1.26 -7.18 -18.24
C SER A 456 2.52 -8.02 -18.15
N VAL A 457 3.53 -7.68 -18.96
CA VAL A 457 4.86 -8.30 -18.90
C VAL A 457 5.89 -7.22 -18.67
N ARG A 458 6.78 -7.42 -17.70
CA ARG A 458 8.02 -6.66 -17.58
C ARG A 458 9.17 -7.52 -18.04
N SER A 459 9.95 -7.04 -19.04
CA SER A 459 11.04 -7.82 -19.62
C SER A 459 12.15 -6.95 -20.18
N ASP A 460 13.40 -7.47 -20.09
CA ASP A 460 14.59 -6.92 -20.76
C ASP A 460 14.79 -7.46 -22.17
N GLY A 461 13.82 -8.20 -22.71
CA GLY A 461 13.89 -8.89 -24.00
C GLY A 461 14.50 -10.29 -23.93
N LYS A 462 14.94 -10.75 -22.76
CA LYS A 462 15.52 -12.09 -22.52
C LYS A 462 14.82 -12.80 -21.37
N SER A 463 14.68 -12.15 -20.24
CA SER A 463 14.03 -12.61 -19.03
C SER A 463 12.92 -11.66 -18.62
N GLY A 464 12.09 -12.05 -17.65
CA GLY A 464 11.04 -11.15 -17.16
C GLY A 464 10.05 -11.78 -16.24
N PHE A 465 8.97 -11.03 -16.03
CA PHE A 465 7.87 -11.40 -15.14
C PHE A 465 6.53 -11.09 -15.79
N VAL A 466 5.60 -12.02 -15.71
CA VAL A 466 4.18 -11.82 -16.01
C VAL A 466 3.47 -11.39 -14.73
N PHE A 467 2.74 -10.29 -14.82
CA PHE A 467 1.89 -9.76 -13.75
C PHE A 467 0.43 -9.97 -14.14
N VAL A 468 -0.38 -10.50 -13.22
CA VAL A 468 -1.82 -10.66 -13.41
C VAL A 468 -2.57 -10.13 -12.21
N ASN A 469 -3.65 -9.41 -12.45
CA ASN A 469 -4.59 -8.97 -11.42
C ASN A 469 -6.01 -9.39 -11.78
N ASN A 470 -6.59 -10.31 -11.04
CA ASN A 470 -7.98 -10.74 -11.19
C ASN A 470 -8.85 -10.28 -10.01
N TYR A 471 -8.55 -9.10 -9.47
CA TYR A 471 -9.28 -8.45 -8.40
C TYR A 471 -9.78 -7.06 -8.83
N GLN A 472 -10.96 -6.68 -8.38
CA GLN A 472 -11.47 -5.31 -8.41
C GLN A 472 -12.34 -5.08 -7.19
N ARG A 473 -12.10 -3.97 -6.49
CA ARG A 473 -12.88 -3.55 -5.33
C ARG A 473 -14.38 -3.53 -5.63
N ALA A 474 -15.21 -3.98 -4.66
CA ALA A 474 -16.65 -4.00 -4.70
C ALA A 474 -17.25 -4.76 -5.91
N GLN A 475 -16.52 -5.74 -6.43
CA GLN A 475 -16.95 -6.60 -7.53
C GLN A 475 -16.48 -8.04 -7.27
N ASP A 476 -17.34 -9.00 -7.62
CA ASP A 476 -16.96 -10.42 -7.62
C ASP A 476 -16.40 -10.77 -9.00
N MET A 477 -15.07 -10.82 -9.11
CA MET A 477 -14.40 -11.17 -10.36
C MET A 477 -14.55 -12.66 -10.65
N PRO A 478 -14.95 -13.10 -11.87
CA PRO A 478 -14.95 -14.51 -12.21
C PRO A 478 -13.52 -15.05 -12.36
N SER A 479 -13.32 -16.34 -12.07
CA SER A 479 -12.05 -17.01 -12.41
C SER A 479 -11.86 -17.04 -13.93
N LYS A 480 -10.61 -16.94 -14.40
CA LYS A 480 -10.22 -16.99 -15.83
C LYS A 480 -9.76 -18.42 -16.16
N LYS A 481 -10.51 -19.09 -17.00
CA LYS A 481 -10.19 -20.47 -17.41
C LYS A 481 -9.27 -20.50 -18.62
N ASP A 482 -8.56 -21.60 -18.77
CA ASP A 482 -7.75 -21.95 -19.95
C ASP A 482 -6.70 -20.89 -20.31
N VAL A 483 -6.06 -20.30 -19.27
CA VAL A 483 -5.06 -19.24 -19.44
C VAL A 483 -3.69 -19.84 -19.73
N GLN A 484 -3.09 -19.42 -20.84
CA GLN A 484 -1.70 -19.58 -21.23
C GLN A 484 -1.15 -18.26 -21.74
N PHE A 485 0.12 -17.98 -21.48
CA PHE A 485 0.81 -16.77 -21.95
C PHE A 485 1.76 -17.13 -23.10
N GLU A 486 1.61 -16.45 -24.23
CA GLU A 486 2.54 -16.47 -25.33
C GLU A 486 3.41 -15.22 -25.31
N ILE A 487 4.70 -15.41 -25.03
CA ILE A 487 5.67 -14.31 -24.92
C ILE A 487 6.57 -14.35 -26.15
N ASN A 488 6.37 -13.39 -27.05
CA ASN A 488 7.17 -13.24 -28.25
C ASN A 488 8.41 -12.40 -27.94
N LEU A 489 9.50 -13.07 -27.54
CA LEU A 489 10.80 -12.46 -27.29
C LEU A 489 11.57 -12.25 -28.62
N PRO A 490 12.60 -11.36 -28.66
CA PRO A 490 13.49 -11.25 -29.81
C PRO A 490 14.18 -12.56 -30.21
N SER A 491 14.35 -13.50 -29.29
CA SER A 491 14.91 -14.84 -29.52
C SER A 491 13.90 -15.86 -30.07
N GLY A 492 12.63 -15.52 -30.15
CA GLY A 492 11.51 -16.37 -30.54
C GLY A 492 10.40 -16.46 -29.53
N PRO A 493 9.22 -16.94 -29.91
CA PRO A 493 8.07 -17.10 -29.03
C PRO A 493 8.26 -18.29 -28.10
N PHE A 494 7.70 -18.20 -26.87
CA PHE A 494 7.49 -19.36 -26.01
C PHE A 494 6.16 -19.24 -25.27
N ILE A 495 5.59 -20.39 -24.91
CA ILE A 495 4.29 -20.48 -24.27
C ILE A 495 4.45 -21.13 -22.89
N PHE A 496 3.82 -20.53 -21.86
CA PHE A 496 3.75 -21.12 -20.53
C PHE A 496 2.47 -20.69 -19.78
N PRO A 497 2.01 -21.45 -18.77
CA PRO A 497 2.51 -22.80 -18.41
C PRO A 497 2.29 -23.81 -19.55
N GLN A 498 2.88 -25.02 -19.46
CA GLN A 498 2.78 -26.04 -20.49
C GLN A 498 1.33 -26.45 -20.82
N ASN A 499 0.50 -26.56 -19.78
CA ASN A 499 -0.94 -26.75 -19.89
C ASN A 499 -1.69 -25.51 -19.41
N PRO A 500 -2.81 -25.14 -20.06
CA PRO A 500 -3.64 -24.04 -19.60
C PRO A 500 -4.06 -24.20 -18.13
N VAL A 501 -4.11 -23.09 -17.41
CA VAL A 501 -4.51 -23.04 -16.01
C VAL A 501 -5.72 -22.15 -15.81
N THR A 502 -6.39 -22.32 -14.68
CA THR A 502 -7.42 -21.37 -14.23
C THR A 502 -6.81 -20.38 -13.27
N ILE A 503 -6.88 -19.08 -13.59
CA ILE A 503 -6.55 -18.00 -12.64
C ILE A 503 -7.76 -17.80 -11.74
N PRO A 504 -7.65 -18.01 -10.43
CA PRO A 504 -8.78 -17.85 -9.51
C PRO A 504 -9.34 -16.43 -9.46
N ALA A 505 -10.57 -16.32 -8.96
CA ALA A 505 -11.10 -15.05 -8.48
C ALA A 505 -10.17 -14.43 -7.44
N ASP A 506 -10.11 -13.12 -7.40
CA ASP A 506 -9.32 -12.33 -6.43
C ASP A 506 -7.80 -12.60 -6.43
N ALA A 507 -7.27 -13.31 -7.45
CA ALA A 507 -5.85 -13.61 -7.56
C ALA A 507 -5.03 -12.39 -8.04
N GLY A 508 -3.93 -12.12 -7.33
CA GLY A 508 -2.82 -11.29 -7.78
C GLY A 508 -1.56 -12.16 -7.87
N LEU A 509 -0.81 -12.12 -8.97
CA LEU A 509 0.37 -12.97 -9.13
C LEU A 509 1.49 -12.33 -9.96
N ILE A 510 2.71 -12.80 -9.70
CA ILE A 510 3.92 -12.46 -10.46
C ILE A 510 4.63 -13.77 -10.79
N TRP A 511 4.65 -14.14 -12.08
CA TRP A 511 5.30 -15.36 -12.53
C TRP A 511 6.55 -15.06 -13.34
N PRO A 512 7.71 -15.64 -12.99
CA PRO A 512 8.97 -15.41 -13.68
C PRO A 512 9.09 -16.25 -14.96
N PHE A 513 9.88 -15.74 -15.91
CA PHE A 513 10.35 -16.50 -17.04
C PHE A 513 11.82 -16.19 -17.36
N ASN A 514 12.55 -17.18 -17.84
CA ASN A 514 13.98 -17.15 -18.17
C ASN A 514 14.84 -16.52 -17.04
N LEU A 515 14.50 -16.84 -15.78
CA LEU A 515 15.20 -16.32 -14.62
C LEU A 515 16.48 -17.11 -14.32
N ASP A 516 17.61 -16.42 -14.17
CA ASP A 516 18.83 -17.03 -13.63
C ASP A 516 18.75 -17.04 -12.11
N LEU A 517 18.78 -18.25 -11.54
CA LEU A 517 18.72 -18.43 -10.08
C LEU A 517 20.10 -18.37 -9.41
N ASP A 518 21.16 -18.66 -10.12
CA ASP A 518 22.61 -18.53 -9.83
C ASP A 518 23.42 -19.49 -10.72
N GLN A 519 24.63 -19.07 -11.14
CA GLN A 519 25.63 -19.88 -11.86
C GLN A 519 25.07 -20.77 -12.99
N GLY A 520 24.14 -20.20 -13.78
CA GLY A 520 23.57 -20.90 -14.92
C GLY A 520 22.41 -21.87 -14.60
N VAL A 521 21.92 -21.89 -13.37
CA VAL A 521 20.66 -22.56 -13.04
C VAL A 521 19.51 -21.75 -13.62
N ARG A 522 19.11 -22.06 -14.82
CA ARG A 522 18.10 -21.31 -15.55
C ARG A 522 16.71 -21.88 -15.34
N LEU A 523 15.86 -21.09 -14.72
CA LEU A 523 14.42 -21.32 -14.62
C LEU A 523 13.77 -20.77 -15.89
N ILE A 524 13.22 -21.64 -16.73
CA ILE A 524 12.53 -21.21 -17.96
C ILE A 524 11.23 -20.51 -17.59
N TRP A 525 10.43 -21.08 -16.67
CA TRP A 525 9.25 -20.44 -16.09
C TRP A 525 8.82 -21.12 -14.80
N ALA A 526 8.01 -20.41 -14.01
CA ALA A 526 7.30 -20.98 -12.87
C ALA A 526 5.88 -20.41 -12.75
N THR A 527 4.96 -21.24 -12.22
CA THR A 527 3.61 -20.81 -11.79
C THR A 527 3.55 -20.52 -10.28
N ALA A 528 4.65 -19.99 -9.75
CA ALA A 528 4.79 -19.56 -8.37
C ALA A 528 5.50 -18.20 -8.33
N GLN A 529 5.14 -17.36 -7.36
CA GLN A 529 5.70 -16.03 -7.21
C GLN A 529 7.05 -16.08 -6.50
N PRO A 530 8.16 -15.59 -7.08
CA PRO A 530 9.43 -15.46 -6.39
C PRO A 530 9.32 -14.41 -5.27
N LEU A 531 9.87 -14.72 -4.08
CA LEU A 531 9.87 -13.83 -2.93
C LEU A 531 11.25 -13.25 -2.66
N THR A 532 12.22 -14.11 -2.39
CA THR A 532 13.60 -13.70 -2.06
C THR A 532 14.55 -14.89 -2.14
N ALA A 533 15.84 -14.63 -2.00
CA ALA A 533 16.86 -15.65 -1.86
C ALA A 533 17.76 -15.39 -0.65
N ILE A 534 18.32 -16.45 -0.08
CA ILE A 534 19.30 -16.43 1.00
C ILE A 534 20.49 -17.31 0.62
N ASP A 535 21.68 -16.78 0.80
CA ASP A 535 22.93 -17.55 0.68
C ASP A 535 23.45 -17.89 2.08
N ASP A 536 23.58 -19.20 2.38
CA ASP A 536 24.11 -19.67 3.65
C ASP A 536 25.61 -20.07 3.57
N GLY A 537 26.24 -19.86 2.42
CA GLY A 537 27.63 -20.23 2.12
C GLY A 537 27.74 -21.60 1.45
N ASN A 538 26.80 -22.53 1.70
CA ASN A 538 26.75 -23.86 1.09
C ASN A 538 25.66 -23.96 0.01
N ALA A 539 24.59 -23.21 0.19
CA ALA A 539 23.45 -23.18 -0.71
C ALA A 539 22.89 -21.79 -0.88
N ARG A 540 22.46 -21.46 -2.09
CA ARG A 540 21.53 -20.36 -2.37
C ARG A 540 20.11 -20.94 -2.34
N THR A 541 19.33 -20.58 -1.34
CA THR A 541 17.93 -21.01 -1.20
C THR A 541 17.01 -19.92 -1.71
N VAL A 542 16.25 -20.20 -2.77
CA VAL A 542 15.27 -19.31 -3.40
C VAL A 542 13.89 -19.71 -2.91
N PHE A 543 13.19 -18.74 -2.33
CA PHE A 543 11.84 -18.90 -1.78
C PHE A 543 10.80 -18.37 -2.76
N PHE A 544 9.79 -19.19 -3.03
CA PHE A 544 8.61 -18.85 -3.82
C PHE A 544 7.37 -18.96 -2.95
N ALA A 545 6.32 -18.26 -3.31
CA ALA A 545 4.96 -18.46 -2.80
C ALA A 545 4.11 -19.15 -3.86
N GLU A 546 3.30 -20.12 -3.46
CA GLU A 546 2.26 -20.65 -4.33
C GLU A 546 1.26 -19.58 -4.73
N THR A 547 0.63 -19.73 -5.89
CA THR A 547 -0.61 -19.04 -6.24
C THR A 547 -1.76 -19.95 -5.82
N GLU A 548 -2.55 -19.55 -4.83
CA GLU A 548 -3.65 -20.38 -4.32
C GLU A 548 -4.58 -20.82 -5.46
N GLY A 549 -4.88 -22.10 -5.53
CA GLY A 549 -5.72 -22.68 -6.58
C GLY A 549 -5.01 -22.94 -7.92
N VAL A 550 -3.71 -22.62 -8.05
CA VAL A 550 -2.91 -22.95 -9.23
C VAL A 550 -1.77 -23.90 -8.83
N PRO A 551 -1.63 -25.08 -9.45
CA PRO A 551 -0.52 -25.98 -9.16
C PRO A 551 0.83 -25.30 -9.39
N ALA A 552 1.72 -25.37 -8.39
CA ALA A 552 3.07 -24.86 -8.53
C ALA A 552 3.89 -25.76 -9.46
N GLN A 553 4.44 -25.21 -10.53
CA GLN A 553 5.24 -25.89 -11.53
C GLN A 553 6.50 -25.07 -11.83
N PHE A 554 7.60 -25.76 -12.14
CA PHE A 554 8.88 -25.15 -12.47
C PHE A 554 9.50 -25.87 -13.67
N ALA A 555 9.78 -25.16 -14.73
CA ALA A 555 10.47 -25.68 -15.90
C ALA A 555 11.94 -25.22 -15.87
N PHE A 556 12.87 -26.18 -15.87
CA PHE A 556 14.31 -25.94 -15.86
C PHE A 556 14.92 -26.28 -17.20
N ALA A 557 15.91 -25.47 -17.64
CA ALA A 557 16.65 -25.74 -18.85
C ALA A 557 17.45 -27.06 -18.75
N THR A 558 17.37 -27.93 -19.79
CA THR A 558 18.06 -29.23 -19.83
C THR A 558 19.55 -29.11 -20.13
N ASN A 559 20.00 -27.99 -20.70
CA ASN A 559 21.41 -27.72 -21.00
C ASN A 559 22.17 -27.10 -19.80
N GLY A 560 21.56 -27.08 -18.60
CA GLY A 560 22.14 -26.59 -17.34
C GLY A 560 22.56 -27.73 -16.39
N PRO A 561 22.86 -27.38 -15.13
CA PRO A 561 23.12 -28.36 -14.07
C PRO A 561 21.90 -29.25 -13.79
N THR A 562 22.16 -30.47 -13.35
CA THR A 562 21.10 -31.46 -13.09
C THR A 562 20.23 -31.08 -11.90
N VAL A 563 18.91 -31.07 -12.11
CA VAL A 563 17.89 -30.84 -11.10
C VAL A 563 17.48 -32.14 -10.42
N GLU A 564 17.47 -32.16 -9.10
CA GLU A 564 16.96 -33.26 -8.26
C GLU A 564 15.63 -32.84 -7.66
N ALA A 565 14.54 -33.59 -7.90
CA ALA A 565 13.29 -33.40 -7.19
C ALA A 565 13.43 -33.92 -5.75
N MET A 566 13.12 -33.07 -4.78
CA MET A 566 13.12 -33.43 -3.35
C MET A 566 11.70 -33.67 -2.83
N THR A 567 10.73 -32.92 -3.36
CA THR A 567 9.29 -33.16 -3.24
C THR A 567 8.67 -32.98 -4.62
N GLY A 568 7.56 -33.64 -4.91
CA GLY A 568 6.95 -33.64 -6.24
C GLY A 568 7.64 -34.58 -7.23
N LEU A 569 7.36 -34.41 -8.49
CA LEU A 569 7.84 -35.25 -9.61
C LEU A 569 8.61 -34.40 -10.61
N LEU A 570 9.72 -34.92 -11.12
CA LEU A 570 10.48 -34.33 -12.20
C LEU A 570 10.26 -35.14 -13.49
N THR A 571 9.61 -34.54 -14.49
CA THR A 571 9.41 -35.13 -15.81
C THR A 571 10.44 -34.55 -16.77
N PRO A 572 11.39 -35.36 -17.29
CA PRO A 572 12.31 -34.89 -18.31
C PRO A 572 11.59 -34.52 -19.62
N GLY A 573 12.01 -33.46 -20.28
CA GLY A 573 11.59 -33.07 -21.64
C GLY A 573 12.80 -32.80 -22.50
N GLU A 574 12.58 -32.46 -23.78
CA GLU A 574 13.65 -32.23 -24.74
C GLU A 574 14.37 -30.90 -24.41
N ASP A 575 13.62 -29.80 -24.25
CA ASP A 575 14.14 -28.47 -23.97
C ASP A 575 14.08 -28.08 -22.49
N ALA A 576 13.15 -28.66 -21.73
CA ALA A 576 12.92 -28.36 -20.32
C ALA A 576 12.54 -29.60 -19.51
N SER A 577 13.10 -29.71 -18.29
CA SER A 577 12.62 -30.65 -17.28
C SER A 577 11.56 -29.95 -16.43
N LEU A 578 10.39 -30.58 -16.28
CA LEU A 578 9.26 -30.01 -15.54
C LEU A 578 9.16 -30.65 -14.15
N LEU A 579 9.32 -29.83 -13.11
CA LEU A 579 9.01 -30.17 -11.73
C LEU A 579 7.54 -29.81 -11.45
N HIS A 580 6.75 -30.78 -11.00
CA HIS A 580 5.31 -30.62 -10.75
C HIS A 580 4.85 -31.47 -9.56
N ASP A 581 3.58 -31.45 -9.22
CA ASP A 581 2.99 -32.15 -8.06
C ASP A 581 3.72 -31.82 -6.74
N ILE A 582 4.17 -30.57 -6.63
CA ILE A 582 4.85 -30.05 -5.45
C ILE A 582 3.81 -29.88 -4.33
N THR A 583 4.17 -30.34 -3.13
CA THR A 583 3.42 -29.98 -1.92
C THR A 583 4.07 -28.74 -1.31
N PRO A 584 3.46 -27.55 -1.39
CA PRO A 584 3.99 -26.31 -0.79
C PRO A 584 4.18 -26.45 0.73
N GLY A 585 5.17 -25.75 1.28
CA GLY A 585 5.51 -25.76 2.70
C GLY A 585 6.96 -25.34 2.95
N THR A 586 7.59 -25.85 3.99
CA THR A 586 8.92 -25.43 4.44
C THR A 586 10.08 -26.30 3.91
N LYS A 587 9.78 -27.37 3.19
CA LYS A 587 10.78 -28.31 2.66
C LYS A 587 11.35 -27.84 1.33
N VAL A 588 12.59 -28.27 1.02
CA VAL A 588 13.17 -28.09 -0.31
C VAL A 588 12.34 -28.88 -1.33
N ALA A 589 11.86 -28.22 -2.36
CA ALA A 589 11.13 -28.84 -3.48
C ALA A 589 12.09 -29.38 -4.54
N ALA A 590 13.13 -28.62 -4.87
CA ALA A 590 14.17 -29.02 -5.80
C ALA A 590 15.56 -28.61 -5.30
N ARG A 591 16.58 -29.36 -5.70
CA ARG A 591 17.98 -29.06 -5.48
C ARG A 591 18.75 -29.17 -6.79
N VAL A 592 19.63 -28.24 -7.05
CA VAL A 592 20.55 -28.23 -8.18
C VAL A 592 21.97 -28.13 -7.64
N ARG A 593 22.79 -29.12 -7.92
CA ARG A 593 24.20 -29.13 -7.49
C ARG A 593 25.04 -28.36 -8.48
N LEU A 594 25.86 -27.45 -7.98
CA LEU A 594 26.76 -26.62 -8.78
C LEU A 594 28.14 -27.28 -8.88
N ALA A 595 28.91 -26.91 -9.89
CA ALA A 595 30.24 -27.46 -10.13
C ALA A 595 31.25 -27.13 -9.02
N ASP A 596 31.03 -26.04 -8.27
CA ASP A 596 31.86 -25.61 -7.14
C ASP A 596 31.52 -26.34 -5.81
N GLY A 597 30.56 -27.25 -5.82
CA GLY A 597 30.11 -28.02 -4.67
C GLY A 597 28.96 -27.37 -3.87
N ARG A 598 28.61 -26.12 -4.16
CA ARG A 598 27.42 -25.47 -3.61
C ARG A 598 26.14 -26.03 -4.26
N SER A 599 25.00 -25.57 -3.80
CA SER A 599 23.72 -25.92 -4.43
C SER A 599 22.77 -24.72 -4.50
N VAL A 600 21.91 -24.72 -5.53
CA VAL A 600 20.69 -23.90 -5.54
C VAL A 600 19.53 -24.76 -5.06
N GLN A 601 18.75 -24.25 -4.11
CA GLN A 601 17.58 -24.94 -3.56
C GLN A 601 16.33 -24.09 -3.78
N ILE A 602 15.21 -24.75 -4.04
CA ILE A 602 13.90 -24.11 -4.20
C ILE A 602 12.99 -24.55 -3.06
N VAL A 603 12.40 -23.58 -2.39
CA VAL A 603 11.34 -23.78 -1.39
C VAL A 603 10.08 -23.07 -1.89
N VAL A 604 8.96 -23.78 -1.91
CA VAL A 604 7.65 -23.21 -2.31
C VAL A 604 6.78 -23.13 -1.06
N LEU A 605 6.58 -21.93 -0.55
CA LEU A 605 5.73 -21.68 0.62
C LEU A 605 4.26 -21.73 0.21
N ASP A 606 3.43 -22.37 1.03
CA ASP A 606 1.98 -22.22 0.93
C ASP A 606 1.54 -20.79 1.28
N LEU A 607 0.29 -20.42 0.98
CA LEU A 607 -0.24 -19.08 1.22
C LEU A 607 -0.03 -18.66 2.68
N LYS A 608 -0.37 -19.52 3.65
CA LYS A 608 -0.26 -19.23 5.08
C LYS A 608 1.19 -18.93 5.49
N ASN A 609 2.14 -19.75 5.07
CA ASN A 609 3.56 -19.56 5.36
C ASN A 609 4.11 -18.32 4.62
N SER A 610 3.66 -18.04 3.39
CA SER A 610 4.12 -16.86 2.65
C SER A 610 3.70 -15.55 3.32
N LEU A 611 2.53 -15.49 3.95
CA LEU A 611 2.06 -14.34 4.74
C LEU A 611 2.78 -14.22 6.10
N ALA A 612 3.32 -15.32 6.62
CA ALA A 612 4.12 -15.37 7.86
C ALA A 612 5.64 -15.25 7.61
N PHE A 613 6.06 -15.00 6.36
CA PHE A 613 7.45 -14.99 5.92
C PHE A 613 8.06 -13.60 5.98
N TRP A 614 9.24 -13.47 6.61
CA TRP A 614 9.96 -12.21 6.81
C TRP A 614 11.42 -12.37 6.41
N LYS A 615 12.07 -11.26 6.05
CA LYS A 615 13.52 -11.20 5.84
C LYS A 615 14.09 -10.05 6.65
N GLY A 616 15.29 -10.24 7.18
CA GLY A 616 16.01 -9.17 7.87
C GLY A 616 17.39 -9.62 8.34
N ASN A 617 18.16 -8.65 8.82
CA ASN A 617 19.50 -8.87 9.32
C ASN A 617 19.48 -9.18 10.82
N LEU A 618 20.11 -10.26 11.22
CA LEU A 618 20.32 -10.65 12.62
C LEU A 618 21.77 -11.12 12.76
N GLN A 619 22.54 -10.51 13.64
CA GLN A 619 23.98 -10.75 13.83
C GLN A 619 24.82 -10.46 12.56
N GLY A 620 24.52 -9.37 11.84
CA GLY A 620 25.23 -9.01 10.62
C GLY A 620 24.99 -9.94 9.43
N ARG A 621 24.07 -10.91 9.55
CA ARG A 621 23.75 -11.87 8.50
C ARG A 621 22.28 -11.80 8.13
N ASP A 622 22.01 -11.81 6.82
CA ASP A 622 20.64 -11.89 6.30
C ASP A 622 20.04 -13.27 6.59
N ARG A 623 18.83 -13.25 7.10
CA ARG A 623 18.04 -14.42 7.45
C ARG A 623 16.59 -14.24 7.02
N VAL A 624 15.92 -15.38 6.89
CA VAL A 624 14.45 -15.40 6.75
C VAL A 624 13.82 -16.06 7.98
N PHE A 625 12.62 -15.59 8.27
CA PHE A 625 11.89 -15.99 9.47
C PHE A 625 10.47 -16.41 9.08
N LEU A 626 9.93 -17.39 9.78
CA LEU A 626 8.52 -17.78 9.72
C LEU A 626 7.88 -17.58 11.08
N THR A 627 7.01 -16.59 11.20
CA THR A 627 6.21 -16.32 12.41
C THR A 627 4.92 -15.61 12.06
N HIS A 628 3.84 -15.98 12.72
CA HIS A 628 2.54 -15.27 12.67
C HIS A 628 2.49 -14.07 13.61
N ALA A 629 3.45 -13.94 14.52
CA ALA A 629 3.62 -12.74 15.34
C ALA A 629 4.18 -11.59 14.51
N GLY A 630 3.91 -10.37 14.92
CA GLY A 630 4.66 -9.20 14.46
C GLY A 630 6.12 -9.34 14.84
N LEU A 631 7.03 -9.16 13.88
CA LEU A 631 8.47 -9.30 14.06
C LEU A 631 9.14 -7.94 14.02
N VAL A 632 9.99 -7.68 14.98
CA VAL A 632 10.92 -6.54 14.99
C VAL A 632 12.33 -7.05 15.23
N LEU A 633 13.27 -6.58 14.39
CA LEU A 633 14.71 -6.87 14.50
C LEU A 633 15.44 -5.60 14.92
N ASP A 634 16.31 -5.70 15.93
CA ASP A 634 17.12 -4.59 16.44
C ASP A 634 18.48 -5.10 16.88
N GLY A 635 19.47 -5.02 15.99
CA GLY A 635 20.80 -5.60 16.19
C GLY A 635 20.74 -7.11 16.37
N ASP A 636 21.20 -7.60 17.52
CA ASP A 636 21.17 -9.02 17.87
C ASP A 636 19.85 -9.46 18.53
N ASN A 637 18.91 -8.52 18.68
CA ASN A 637 17.64 -8.76 19.33
C ASN A 637 16.54 -8.95 18.31
N LEU A 638 15.62 -9.82 18.66
CA LEU A 638 14.43 -10.18 17.91
C LEU A 638 13.25 -10.12 18.88
N ARG A 639 12.24 -9.32 18.56
CA ARG A 639 11.03 -9.26 19.36
C ARG A 639 9.83 -9.72 18.57
N LEU A 640 9.05 -10.62 19.17
CA LEU A 640 7.77 -11.09 18.66
C LEU A 640 6.64 -10.43 19.47
N THR A 641 5.60 -9.99 18.76
CA THR A 641 4.40 -9.40 19.38
C THR A 641 3.16 -10.02 18.76
N SER A 642 2.23 -10.53 19.56
CA SER A 642 0.96 -11.09 19.08
C SER A 642 -0.17 -10.86 20.09
N THR A 643 -1.39 -10.91 19.59
CA THR A 643 -2.61 -10.96 20.43
C THR A 643 -2.94 -12.37 20.91
N ALA A 644 -2.26 -13.39 20.38
CA ALA A 644 -2.40 -14.80 20.75
C ALA A 644 -1.04 -15.39 21.20
N PRO A 645 -0.94 -15.93 22.44
CA PRO A 645 0.32 -16.51 22.93
C PRO A 645 0.89 -17.62 22.06
N ALA A 646 0.02 -18.37 21.36
CA ALA A 646 0.40 -19.48 20.47
C ALA A 646 1.24 -19.03 19.27
N ASP A 647 1.14 -17.78 18.87
CA ASP A 647 1.89 -17.23 17.73
C ASP A 647 3.33 -16.85 18.08
N LEU A 648 3.68 -16.81 19.38
CA LEU A 648 5.01 -16.41 19.85
C LEU A 648 6.04 -17.54 19.62
N SER A 649 6.13 -18.04 18.39
CA SER A 649 7.16 -18.93 17.90
C SER A 649 7.77 -18.39 16.64
N VAL A 650 9.04 -18.70 16.39
CA VAL A 650 9.73 -18.28 15.16
C VAL A 650 10.56 -19.42 14.61
N ALA A 651 10.47 -19.66 13.31
CA ALA A 651 11.40 -20.51 12.61
C ALA A 651 12.39 -19.64 11.82
N ILE A 652 13.68 -19.95 11.85
CA ILE A 652 14.77 -19.10 11.33
C ILE A 652 15.63 -19.88 10.35
N TYR A 653 15.97 -19.29 9.22
CA TYR A 653 16.91 -19.85 8.25
C TYR A 653 17.84 -18.77 7.67
N PRO A 654 19.16 -18.97 7.63
CA PRO A 654 19.91 -19.97 8.41
C PRO A 654 19.72 -19.73 9.92
N ALA A 655 19.68 -20.79 10.72
CA ALA A 655 19.52 -20.66 12.15
C ALA A 655 20.74 -20.00 12.81
N PRO A 656 20.60 -19.16 13.86
CA PRO A 656 21.71 -18.71 14.68
C PRO A 656 22.29 -19.88 15.49
N ALA A 657 23.53 -19.73 15.97
CA ALA A 657 24.16 -20.77 16.79
C ALA A 657 23.33 -21.06 18.06
N SER A 658 22.87 -20.02 18.74
CA SER A 658 21.90 -20.12 19.83
C SER A 658 20.94 -18.93 19.81
N LEU A 659 19.78 -19.13 20.43
CA LEU A 659 18.75 -18.12 20.65
C LEU A 659 18.30 -18.22 22.12
N GLU A 660 18.46 -17.14 22.85
CA GLU A 660 18.12 -17.06 24.25
C GLU A 660 16.82 -16.25 24.45
N SER A 661 16.05 -16.59 25.44
CA SER A 661 14.83 -15.88 25.86
C SER A 661 14.94 -15.48 27.31
N GLU A 662 14.56 -14.26 27.64
CA GLU A 662 14.41 -13.80 29.03
C GLU A 662 13.38 -14.63 29.80
N GLY A 663 12.42 -15.25 29.11
CA GLY A 663 11.34 -16.07 29.68
C GLY A 663 11.68 -17.54 29.93
N GLY A 664 12.94 -17.97 29.70
CA GLY A 664 13.38 -19.37 29.92
C GLY A 664 13.74 -20.13 28.66
N ASN A 665 13.77 -21.46 28.75
CA ASN A 665 14.22 -22.33 27.66
C ASN A 665 13.27 -22.32 26.46
N LEU A 666 13.84 -22.36 25.25
CA LEU A 666 13.14 -22.51 23.98
C LEU A 666 13.21 -23.99 23.55
N ALA A 667 12.06 -24.57 23.20
CA ALA A 667 12.04 -25.82 22.47
C ALA A 667 12.52 -25.58 21.03
N ARG A 668 13.46 -26.43 20.57
CA ARG A 668 14.03 -26.36 19.21
C ARG A 668 13.60 -27.55 18.41
N LYS A 669 13.14 -27.36 17.15
CA LYS A 669 12.69 -28.37 16.24
C LYS A 669 12.99 -27.99 14.80
N THR A 670 13.49 -28.92 14.01
CA THR A 670 13.66 -28.76 12.56
C THR A 670 12.29 -28.71 11.86
N ASP A 671 12.10 -27.72 10.97
CA ASP A 671 10.88 -27.48 10.22
C ASP A 671 11.25 -27.18 8.75
N GLY A 672 11.42 -28.22 7.95
CA GLY A 672 11.93 -28.11 6.59
C GLY A 672 13.36 -27.58 6.56
N VAL A 673 13.61 -26.41 5.93
CA VAL A 673 14.92 -25.74 5.94
C VAL A 673 15.15 -24.91 7.21
N PHE A 674 14.10 -24.66 7.99
CA PHE A 674 14.15 -23.80 9.18
C PHE A 674 14.45 -24.58 10.45
N GLU A 675 14.98 -23.89 11.45
CA GLU A 675 14.94 -24.29 12.85
C GLU A 675 13.89 -23.46 13.58
N ARG A 676 12.89 -24.13 14.15
CA ARG A 676 11.79 -23.49 14.89
C ARG A 676 12.12 -23.45 16.37
N PHE A 677 11.97 -22.25 16.92
CA PHE A 677 12.14 -21.95 18.35
C PHE A 677 10.78 -21.61 18.95
N THR A 678 10.37 -22.36 19.96
CA THR A 678 9.08 -22.22 20.59
C THR A 678 9.29 -21.99 22.09
N PRO A 679 8.82 -20.86 22.66
CA PRO A 679 8.89 -20.63 24.11
C PRO A 679 7.87 -21.50 24.83
N HIS A 680 8.05 -21.63 26.13
CA HIS A 680 6.95 -22.08 26.97
C HIS A 680 5.83 -21.03 26.88
N ALA A 681 4.69 -21.39 26.30
CA ALA A 681 3.63 -20.43 25.99
C ALA A 681 3.11 -19.75 27.28
N PRO A 682 3.08 -18.41 27.35
CA PRO A 682 2.46 -17.73 28.46
C PRO A 682 0.96 -18.09 28.52
N ARG A 683 0.41 -18.09 29.74
CA ARG A 683 -1.03 -18.36 29.90
C ARG A 683 -1.85 -17.25 29.25
N ALA A 684 -2.84 -17.63 28.45
CA ALA A 684 -3.77 -16.65 27.88
C ALA A 684 -4.50 -15.86 29.01
N ILE A 685 -4.41 -14.55 28.95
CA ILE A 685 -5.04 -13.63 29.91
C ILE A 685 -6.45 -13.34 29.39
N LYS A 686 -7.46 -13.63 30.19
CA LYS A 686 -8.86 -13.26 29.90
C LYS A 686 -9.23 -12.06 30.76
N LEU A 687 -9.15 -10.87 30.19
CA LEU A 687 -9.59 -9.63 30.82
C LEU A 687 -10.94 -9.23 30.24
N LYS A 688 -11.89 -8.90 31.09
CA LYS A 688 -13.23 -8.48 30.69
C LYS A 688 -13.50 -7.07 31.19
N ALA A 689 -13.51 -6.10 30.30
CA ALA A 689 -14.07 -4.79 30.61
C ALA A 689 -15.60 -4.90 30.73
N THR A 690 -16.19 -4.01 31.48
CA THR A 690 -17.64 -3.92 31.67
C THR A 690 -18.15 -2.54 31.27
N PHE A 691 -19.40 -2.46 30.85
CA PHE A 691 -20.03 -1.19 30.53
C PHE A 691 -21.49 -1.18 30.95
N ASN A 692 -21.98 0.01 31.27
CA ASN A 692 -23.40 0.22 31.60
C ASN A 692 -23.88 1.51 30.93
N SER A 693 -25.15 1.51 30.50
CA SER A 693 -25.79 2.67 29.94
C SER A 693 -25.98 3.75 31.02
N VAL A 694 -25.58 4.97 30.71
CA VAL A 694 -25.75 6.16 31.57
C VAL A 694 -26.88 7.03 31.03
N ARG A 695 -27.03 7.10 29.72
CA ARG A 695 -28.06 7.88 29.02
C ARG A 695 -28.47 7.19 27.73
N SER A 696 -29.77 7.08 27.48
CA SER A 696 -30.32 6.62 26.22
C SER A 696 -30.15 7.70 25.13
N ALA A 697 -30.15 7.27 23.87
CA ALA A 697 -30.13 8.21 22.76
C ALA A 697 -31.40 9.07 22.71
N GLY A 698 -31.24 10.34 22.43
CA GLY A 698 -32.30 11.24 21.99
C GLY A 698 -32.70 11.01 20.53
N PRO A 699 -33.56 11.84 19.95
CA PRO A 699 -33.86 11.80 18.53
C PRO A 699 -32.60 12.08 17.71
N PRO A 700 -32.44 11.43 16.54
CA PRO A 700 -31.30 11.70 15.67
C PRO A 700 -31.28 13.17 15.24
N ARG A 701 -30.10 13.71 15.01
CA ARG A 701 -29.94 15.08 14.52
C ARG A 701 -30.46 15.21 13.08
N GLU A 702 -30.95 16.39 12.72
CA GLU A 702 -31.02 16.77 11.32
C GLU A 702 -29.58 16.93 10.80
N ILE A 703 -29.30 16.36 9.61
CA ILE A 703 -27.98 16.41 9.02
C ILE A 703 -27.93 17.58 8.02
N PRO A 704 -27.26 18.69 8.34
CA PRO A 704 -27.11 19.79 7.40
C PRO A 704 -26.26 19.36 6.19
N ILE A 705 -26.61 19.95 5.04
CA ILE A 705 -25.81 19.85 3.83
C ILE A 705 -24.96 21.12 3.72
N GLY A 706 -23.68 20.98 3.45
CA GLY A 706 -22.74 22.10 3.31
C GLY A 706 -23.12 23.09 2.20
N LYS A 707 -22.44 24.22 2.14
CA LYS A 707 -22.74 25.31 1.21
C LYS A 707 -21.77 25.45 0.04
N ILE A 708 -20.89 24.49 -0.13
CA ILE A 708 -19.93 24.47 -1.23
C ILE A 708 -20.56 24.00 -2.54
N GLU A 709 -19.86 24.13 -3.64
CA GLU A 709 -20.25 23.49 -4.91
C GLU A 709 -20.30 21.97 -4.73
N GLN A 710 -21.38 21.30 -5.20
CA GLN A 710 -21.71 19.88 -4.94
C GLN A 710 -21.69 19.57 -3.43
N PRO A 711 -22.65 20.11 -2.68
CA PRO A 711 -22.64 20.07 -1.22
C PRO A 711 -22.87 18.66 -0.69
N VAL A 712 -22.18 18.31 0.40
CA VAL A 712 -22.28 17.04 1.10
C VAL A 712 -22.68 17.21 2.56
N ALA A 713 -23.06 16.12 3.23
CA ALA A 713 -23.43 16.11 4.63
C ALA A 713 -22.29 16.60 5.54
N THR A 714 -22.64 17.39 6.57
CA THR A 714 -21.69 17.95 7.54
C THR A 714 -21.63 17.13 8.82
N ALA A 715 -20.43 17.03 9.42
CA ALA A 715 -20.20 16.35 10.68
C ALA A 715 -20.94 17.03 11.85
N PRO A 716 -21.23 16.30 12.94
CA PRO A 716 -21.85 16.87 14.12
C PRO A 716 -20.91 17.82 14.86
N LEU A 717 -21.50 18.84 15.45
CA LEU A 717 -20.84 19.76 16.37
C LEU A 717 -21.01 19.31 17.83
N ASP A 718 -20.26 19.91 18.75
CA ASP A 718 -20.30 19.55 20.19
C ASP A 718 -21.71 19.55 20.79
N PRO A 719 -22.60 20.53 20.49
CA PRO A 719 -23.97 20.52 21.03
C PRO A 719 -24.81 19.32 20.58
N ASP A 720 -24.53 18.74 19.42
CA ASP A 720 -25.27 17.56 18.93
C ASP A 720 -25.13 16.35 19.86
N PHE A 721 -23.99 16.25 20.58
CA PHE A 721 -23.70 15.14 21.50
C PHE A 721 -24.53 15.16 22.79
N GLU A 722 -25.32 16.23 23.02
CA GLU A 722 -26.36 16.21 24.06
C GLU A 722 -27.41 15.13 23.77
N LYS A 723 -27.61 14.77 22.49
CA LYS A 723 -28.54 13.72 22.05
C LYS A 723 -27.89 12.32 21.96
N ALA A 724 -26.60 12.19 22.22
CA ALA A 724 -25.92 10.90 22.14
C ALA A 724 -26.37 9.95 23.23
N ALA A 725 -26.44 8.65 22.91
CA ALA A 725 -26.44 7.62 23.93
C ALA A 725 -25.06 7.60 24.62
N VAL A 726 -25.04 7.39 25.92
CA VAL A 726 -23.77 7.42 26.70
C VAL A 726 -23.63 6.15 27.53
N TRP A 727 -22.47 5.54 27.44
CA TRP A 727 -22.08 4.42 28.29
C TRP A 727 -20.84 4.79 29.12
N ARG A 728 -20.80 4.29 30.33
CA ARG A 728 -19.61 4.29 31.18
C ARG A 728 -18.93 2.94 31.06
N VAL A 729 -17.63 2.95 30.83
CA VAL A 729 -16.79 1.75 30.69
C VAL A 729 -15.89 1.64 31.92
N LYS A 730 -15.76 0.44 32.46
CA LYS A 730 -14.81 0.12 33.53
C LYS A 730 -13.78 -0.87 33.05
N ILE A 731 -12.51 -0.46 33.08
CA ILE A 731 -11.35 -1.31 32.85
C ILE A 731 -11.03 -2.08 34.13
N PRO A 732 -10.76 -3.39 34.08
CA PRO A 732 -10.42 -4.16 35.28
C PRO A 732 -9.00 -3.79 35.76
N GLU A 733 -8.79 -3.84 37.08
CA GLU A 733 -7.52 -3.47 37.74
C GLU A 733 -6.32 -4.36 37.36
N GLY A 734 -6.56 -5.55 36.81
CA GLY A 734 -5.51 -6.51 36.42
C GLY A 734 -4.94 -6.29 35.03
N VAL A 735 -5.26 -5.19 34.35
CA VAL A 735 -4.70 -4.88 33.01
C VAL A 735 -3.28 -4.36 33.17
N ASP A 736 -2.33 -5.08 32.57
CA ASP A 736 -0.95 -4.61 32.47
C ASP A 736 -0.81 -3.63 31.28
N LEU A 737 -0.76 -2.33 31.60
CA LEU A 737 -0.60 -1.27 30.59
C LEU A 737 0.78 -1.28 29.94
N GLY A 738 1.79 -1.91 30.56
CA GLY A 738 3.14 -2.04 30.00
C GLY A 738 3.20 -2.91 28.73
N THR A 739 2.24 -3.81 28.55
CA THR A 739 2.10 -4.65 27.36
C THR A 739 1.34 -3.96 26.22
N ASP A 740 0.95 -2.70 26.37
CA ASP A 740 0.23 -1.90 25.40
C ASP A 740 -1.08 -2.54 24.88
N PRO A 741 -2.00 -2.92 25.80
CA PRO A 741 -3.28 -3.53 25.44
C PRO A 741 -4.20 -2.53 24.74
N ILE A 742 -5.12 -3.06 23.91
CA ILE A 742 -6.12 -2.27 23.19
C ILE A 742 -7.51 -2.54 23.77
N LEU A 743 -8.27 -1.48 24.02
CA LEU A 743 -9.71 -1.56 24.25
C LEU A 743 -10.41 -1.45 22.90
N ARG A 744 -11.11 -2.49 22.50
CA ARG A 744 -11.87 -2.56 21.26
C ARG A 744 -13.35 -2.40 21.51
N LEU A 745 -13.96 -1.43 20.84
CA LEU A 745 -15.37 -1.09 20.94
C LEU A 745 -16.11 -1.54 19.68
N HIS A 746 -17.01 -2.49 19.81
CA HIS A 746 -17.95 -2.84 18.77
C HIS A 746 -19.23 -2.03 18.98
N TYR A 747 -19.48 -1.09 18.12
CA TYR A 747 -20.62 -0.19 18.22
C TYR A 747 -21.34 -0.04 16.88
N VAL A 748 -22.52 0.50 16.94
CA VAL A 748 -23.32 0.92 15.77
C VAL A 748 -23.89 2.30 16.07
N GLY A 749 -23.72 3.22 15.15
CA GLY A 749 -24.21 4.59 15.30
C GLY A 749 -23.70 5.51 14.20
N ASP A 750 -23.84 6.80 14.39
CA ASP A 750 -23.35 7.82 13.44
C ASP A 750 -21.88 8.16 13.75
N VAL A 751 -21.65 8.82 14.87
CA VAL A 751 -20.32 9.22 15.34
C VAL A 751 -20.16 8.78 16.78
N ALA A 752 -19.03 8.13 17.10
CA ALA A 752 -18.62 7.83 18.45
C ALA A 752 -17.60 8.87 18.95
N ARG A 753 -17.73 9.29 20.22
CA ARG A 753 -16.71 10.06 20.96
C ARG A 753 -16.37 9.36 22.25
N VAL A 754 -15.09 9.37 22.59
CA VAL A 754 -14.58 8.78 23.82
C VAL A 754 -14.00 9.87 24.68
N MET A 755 -14.45 9.90 25.96
CA MET A 755 -14.06 10.90 26.95
C MET A 755 -13.47 10.19 28.16
N LEU A 756 -12.35 10.68 28.68
CA LEU A 756 -11.74 10.24 29.93
C LEU A 756 -11.67 11.44 30.89
N ASP A 757 -12.36 11.38 32.05
CA ASP A 757 -12.46 12.46 33.01
C ASP A 757 -12.86 13.81 32.37
N GLY A 758 -13.77 13.74 31.39
CA GLY A 758 -14.22 14.92 30.64
C GLY A 758 -13.26 15.38 29.55
N LYS A 759 -12.06 14.82 29.41
CA LYS A 759 -11.11 15.10 28.33
C LYS A 759 -11.47 14.25 27.10
N PHE A 760 -11.56 14.90 25.93
CA PHE A 760 -11.79 14.24 24.65
C PHE A 760 -10.52 13.51 24.20
N ILE A 761 -10.57 12.17 24.00
CA ILE A 761 -9.41 11.36 23.67
C ILE A 761 -9.41 10.80 22.23
N THR A 762 -10.58 10.42 21.70
CA THR A 762 -10.71 9.98 20.31
C THR A 762 -12.16 10.05 19.83
N ASP A 763 -12.35 10.05 18.52
CA ASP A 763 -13.65 9.95 17.83
C ASP A 763 -13.57 9.00 16.66
N ASP A 764 -14.73 8.63 16.12
CA ASP A 764 -14.80 7.77 14.96
C ASP A 764 -16.11 7.98 14.20
N PHE A 765 -16.06 7.95 12.87
CA PHE A 765 -17.22 7.88 11.98
C PHE A 765 -17.47 6.42 11.64
N TYR A 766 -18.56 5.87 12.16
CA TYR A 766 -18.90 4.45 11.98
C TYR A 766 -18.87 4.01 10.51
N ASN A 767 -18.05 3.01 10.19
CA ASN A 767 -17.89 2.41 8.87
C ASN A 767 -18.00 0.87 8.88
N GLY A 768 -18.45 0.29 9.99
CA GLY A 768 -18.53 -1.16 10.21
C GLY A 768 -17.35 -1.75 10.97
N ASN A 769 -16.22 -1.06 11.06
CA ASN A 769 -15.07 -1.47 11.89
C ASN A 769 -15.33 -1.19 13.38
N ALA A 770 -14.63 -1.92 14.24
CA ALA A 770 -14.54 -1.59 15.64
C ALA A 770 -13.60 -0.39 15.87
N LEU A 771 -13.90 0.45 16.87
CA LEU A 771 -13.01 1.52 17.32
C LEU A 771 -12.02 0.96 18.34
N ASP A 772 -10.74 1.09 18.06
CA ASP A 772 -9.65 0.70 18.94
C ASP A 772 -9.14 1.91 19.75
N ILE A 773 -8.75 1.67 21.02
CA ILE A 773 -8.16 2.65 21.92
C ILE A 773 -6.93 2.02 22.58
N GLY A 774 -5.74 2.59 22.35
CA GLY A 774 -4.51 2.16 23.02
C GLY A 774 -4.50 2.59 24.48
N LEU A 775 -4.60 1.61 25.40
CA LEU A 775 -4.77 1.92 26.81
C LEU A 775 -3.51 2.53 27.44
N ARG A 776 -2.31 2.16 26.97
CA ARG A 776 -1.03 2.68 27.50
C ARG A 776 -0.92 4.20 27.39
N ARG A 777 -1.39 4.79 26.29
CA ARG A 777 -1.34 6.25 26.02
C ARG A 777 -2.14 7.09 27.02
N HIS A 778 -3.04 6.45 27.76
CA HIS A 778 -3.91 7.08 28.74
C HIS A 778 -3.63 6.60 30.17
N ALA A 779 -2.46 5.96 30.38
CA ALA A 779 -2.00 5.52 31.69
C ALA A 779 -1.60 6.71 32.59
N PRO A 780 -1.79 6.63 33.89
CA PRO A 780 -2.54 5.60 34.63
C PRO A 780 -4.06 5.86 34.69
N ASP A 781 -4.53 7.02 34.22
CA ASP A 781 -5.88 7.53 34.41
C ASP A 781 -6.96 6.60 33.84
N ILE A 782 -6.66 5.91 32.75
CA ILE A 782 -7.60 4.99 32.07
C ILE A 782 -8.11 3.85 32.96
N LEU A 783 -7.36 3.46 34.02
CA LEU A 783 -7.75 2.41 34.95
C LEU A 783 -8.72 2.89 36.04
N LYS A 784 -8.69 4.17 36.37
CA LYS A 784 -9.43 4.74 37.51
C LYS A 784 -10.39 5.85 37.11
N GLY A 785 -10.17 6.50 36.00
CA GLY A 785 -10.94 7.64 35.56
C GLY A 785 -12.34 7.28 35.05
N ASP A 786 -13.16 8.29 34.82
CA ASP A 786 -14.50 8.16 34.27
C ASP A 786 -14.47 8.05 32.74
N LEU A 787 -14.27 6.82 32.23
CA LEU A 787 -14.26 6.54 30.80
C LEU A 787 -15.69 6.47 30.27
N ARG A 788 -16.04 7.39 29.36
CA ARG A 788 -17.36 7.48 28.73
C ARG A 788 -17.28 7.38 27.22
N ILE A 789 -18.27 6.69 26.65
CA ILE A 789 -18.45 6.56 25.21
C ILE A 789 -19.81 7.16 24.86
N ALA A 790 -19.81 8.19 24.03
CA ALA A 790 -21.00 8.85 23.52
C ALA A 790 -21.18 8.47 22.04
N ILE A 791 -22.33 7.92 21.68
CA ILE A 791 -22.65 7.50 20.31
C ILE A 791 -23.89 8.24 19.84
N LEU A 792 -23.75 8.99 18.74
CA LEU A 792 -24.88 9.63 18.08
C LEU A 792 -25.69 8.62 17.28
N PRO A 793 -27.06 8.75 17.26
CA PRO A 793 -27.88 7.88 16.44
C PRO A 793 -27.64 8.08 14.95
N LEU A 794 -27.34 6.99 14.25
CA LEU A 794 -27.30 6.95 12.78
C LEU A 794 -28.71 6.85 12.24
N ARG A 795 -29.11 7.73 11.34
CA ARG A 795 -30.37 7.66 10.60
C ARG A 795 -30.31 6.63 9.48
N LYS A 796 -31.40 5.91 9.24
CA LYS A 796 -31.51 4.98 8.11
C LYS A 796 -31.40 5.69 6.75
N ASP A 797 -31.89 6.92 6.66
CA ASP A 797 -31.93 7.78 5.47
C ASP A 797 -30.82 8.86 5.49
N ALA A 798 -29.74 8.67 6.29
CA ALA A 798 -28.65 9.61 6.33
C ALA A 798 -28.03 9.81 4.93
N PRO A 799 -27.80 11.06 4.49
CA PRO A 799 -27.23 11.36 3.16
C PRO A 799 -25.71 11.15 3.16
N ILE A 800 -25.29 9.90 3.44
CA ILE A 800 -23.89 9.48 3.51
C ILE A 800 -23.70 8.19 2.69
N TYR A 801 -22.49 8.03 2.15
CA TYR A 801 -22.06 6.74 1.61
C TYR A 801 -21.52 5.84 2.73
N MET A 802 -21.89 4.60 2.69
CA MET A 802 -21.35 3.52 3.52
C MET A 802 -21.41 2.22 2.72
N ALA A 803 -20.35 1.40 2.79
CA ALA A 803 -20.35 0.09 2.13
C ALA A 803 -21.55 -0.76 2.62
N GLU A 804 -22.20 -1.50 1.71
CA GLU A 804 -23.41 -2.25 2.03
C GLU A 804 -23.19 -3.24 3.20
N ILE A 805 -22.05 -3.91 3.21
CA ILE A 805 -21.66 -4.84 4.28
C ILE A 805 -21.49 -4.17 5.66
N ALA A 806 -21.23 -2.85 5.66
CA ALA A 806 -21.09 -2.05 6.88
C ALA A 806 -22.40 -1.44 7.36
N ARG A 807 -23.47 -1.49 6.55
CA ARG A 807 -24.78 -0.94 6.94
C ARG A 807 -25.38 -1.72 8.09
N PRO A 808 -25.75 -1.05 9.19
CA PRO A 808 -26.34 -1.74 10.33
C PRO A 808 -27.79 -2.17 10.06
N ASP A 809 -28.25 -3.18 10.78
CA ASP A 809 -29.67 -3.51 10.86
C ASP A 809 -30.38 -2.47 11.76
N PHE A 810 -31.31 -1.75 11.17
CA PHE A 810 -32.15 -0.77 11.87
C PHE A 810 -33.40 -1.41 12.53
N GLY A 811 -33.71 -2.69 12.22
CA GLY A 811 -34.94 -3.31 12.63
C GLY A 811 -36.16 -2.50 12.18
N ALA A 812 -37.09 -2.24 13.07
CA ALA A 812 -38.25 -1.37 12.86
C ALA A 812 -37.98 0.12 13.10
N GLY A 813 -36.75 0.48 13.55
CA GLY A 813 -36.40 1.85 13.91
C GLY A 813 -35.95 2.69 12.71
N ALA A 814 -36.11 4.02 12.83
CA ALA A 814 -35.62 5.00 11.86
C ALA A 814 -34.13 5.38 12.11
N SER A 815 -33.59 5.01 13.27
CA SER A 815 -32.19 5.27 13.64
C SER A 815 -31.67 4.23 14.61
N VAL A 816 -30.34 4.14 14.76
CA VAL A 816 -29.67 3.20 15.67
C VAL A 816 -28.47 3.85 16.34
N ALA A 817 -28.33 3.62 17.65
CA ALA A 817 -27.13 3.92 18.45
C ALA A 817 -26.97 2.85 19.51
N ASN A 818 -25.93 2.06 19.46
CA ASN A 818 -25.70 0.97 20.42
C ASN A 818 -24.21 0.66 20.59
N LEU A 819 -23.79 0.48 21.85
CA LEU A 819 -22.51 -0.16 22.17
C LEU A 819 -22.79 -1.65 22.37
N GLN A 820 -22.38 -2.46 21.40
CA GLN A 820 -22.76 -3.89 21.34
C GLN A 820 -21.85 -4.74 22.25
N ARG A 821 -20.56 -4.50 22.21
CA ARG A 821 -19.54 -5.28 22.91
C ARG A 821 -18.27 -4.48 23.10
N ILE A 822 -17.58 -4.75 24.20
CA ILE A 822 -16.23 -4.25 24.44
C ILE A 822 -15.30 -5.41 24.75
N GLU A 823 -14.05 -5.30 24.30
CA GLU A 823 -13.01 -6.31 24.50
C GLU A 823 -11.70 -5.64 24.89
N ILE A 824 -10.95 -6.27 25.77
CA ILE A 824 -9.54 -5.92 25.97
C ILE A 824 -8.73 -6.93 25.15
N ILE A 825 -8.02 -6.44 24.18
CA ILE A 825 -7.12 -7.21 23.33
C ILE A 825 -5.74 -7.12 23.98
N PRO A 826 -5.27 -8.19 24.66
CA PRO A 826 -3.93 -8.20 25.24
C PRO A 826 -2.90 -8.26 24.12
N ARG A 827 -1.72 -7.69 24.36
CA ARG A 827 -0.55 -7.92 23.53
C ARG A 827 0.47 -8.73 24.32
N TYR A 828 0.91 -9.84 23.77
CA TYR A 828 1.96 -10.69 24.30
C TYR A 828 3.25 -10.37 23.56
N GLN A 829 4.35 -10.29 24.30
CA GLN A 829 5.68 -10.02 23.77
C GLN A 829 6.64 -11.13 24.16
N LEU A 830 7.56 -11.46 23.25
CA LEU A 830 8.67 -12.34 23.50
C LEU A 830 9.95 -11.68 22.99
N GLN A 831 10.87 -11.41 23.93
CA GLN A 831 12.20 -10.88 23.61
C GLN A 831 13.17 -12.07 23.46
N LEU A 832 13.89 -12.10 22.34
CA LEU A 832 14.87 -13.11 22.01
C LEU A 832 16.19 -12.42 21.66
N THR A 833 17.31 -13.02 22.05
CA THR A 833 18.66 -12.53 21.72
C THR A 833 19.44 -13.64 21.06
N ALA A 834 20.00 -13.39 19.88
CA ALA A 834 20.89 -14.31 19.19
C ALA A 834 22.32 -14.21 19.75
N ARG A 835 22.97 -15.37 19.93
CA ARG A 835 24.33 -15.50 20.44
C ARG A 835 25.20 -16.26 19.45
#